data_3336a766a0de433f5e661bf96406a482
#
_entry.id   3336a766a0de433f5e661bf96406a482
#
_cell.length_a   1.000
_cell.length_b   1.000
_cell.length_c   1.000
_cell.angle_alpha   90.00
_cell.angle_beta   90.00
_cell.angle_gamma   90.00
#
_symmetry.space_group_name_H-M   'P 1'
#
loop_
_entity.id
_entity.type
_entity.pdbx_description
1 polymer ?
#
loop_
_entity_poly.entity_id
_entity_poly.type
_entity_poly.pdbx_seq_one_letter_code
_entity_poly.pdbx_strand_id
1 'polypeptide(L)'
;MESPQDRRRVERETLDRRHGPETILEGLQTQRFFSDQIVHVQTLPPRPARYGEVPGGLHPYVWARLDQSGISSLYSHQAEAIGQLRLGKDVVIVTGTASGKTLCYNIPTVEALLLDPLATTLCLYPTKALTQDQLRAIEQFRCPEQGLDFIAGPYDGDTPQNMRTKLRDTGSVLLTNPDMLHQGILPHHARWNRFFSHLRYVVIDEIHAYRGVFGSNLACVLRRLARICGHYGTHPQFICCSATIANPGEHAGRITGREMALVQDDGSPRGPKRFVLWNPPPLTPPAGGLESPPHHGAGGPPHQGTGGPPQDGGTLATDPSSRWRLGGDRRSPLGEAKHLMASLVEAGVQTIAFVRTRLSAELLFRDVREALQPVSPRLAASVHAYRGGYLAKERREIERRLADREIMGVASTNALELGIDIGSLDACIIVGYPGTVASLWQQAGRAGRGAKEALIFLVGQNAPIDQYLMAHSDYVFSKSPEQAVVDPDNPHVVLGHLKCACRELPLADEAVELFGPYADVVLELLEEERFVGHIQGNWYWTSSEYPAATVNLRNISGPVYTIQDESEGERVIGTLDESSALSQLHDHAVYIHAGETYFVNRLDIGQKIAFVERRDLDYYTQSIQSSQIRIDETEDNWEWRGAALGFGDVTVTTAIPMFKKVRFESRDSLGFEQLELPPQELETVAMWLAPPVELARELMRRRIVVGEAIVGIANVLVEVAPLYVMCDVQDIGVTVDAGCLGYDALFLHDRYPGGMGYAHRCLEQIEQMLTTAYKVVSECGCSDGCPSCVGSAVPAFAMTDLDSAVRGRIPDKRGALELLGGLLG
;
A
#
# COMPACT_ATOMS: atom_id res chain seq x y z
N MET A 1 33.19 38.46 -16.96
CA MET A 1 32.92 37.83 -15.63
C MET A 1 31.69 36.94 -15.82
N GLU A 2 31.91 35.64 -15.82
CA GLU A 2 30.79 34.67 -15.89
C GLU A 2 29.91 34.82 -14.65
N SER A 3 28.59 34.76 -14.87
CA SER A 3 27.64 34.85 -13.78
C SER A 3 27.78 33.67 -12.79
N PRO A 4 27.41 33.86 -11.51
CA PRO A 4 27.40 32.71 -10.57
C PRO A 4 26.56 31.53 -11.03
N GLN A 5 25.57 31.76 -11.92
CA GLN A 5 24.72 30.74 -12.53
C GLN A 5 25.49 29.98 -13.64
N ASP A 6 26.31 30.69 -14.44
CA ASP A 6 27.12 30.06 -15.50
C ASP A 6 28.24 29.20 -14.90
N ARG A 7 28.89 29.65 -13.81
CA ARG A 7 29.88 28.82 -13.09
C ARG A 7 29.28 27.55 -12.50
N ARG A 8 28.07 27.64 -11.90
CA ARG A 8 27.37 26.48 -11.40
C ARG A 8 26.94 25.52 -12.51
N ARG A 9 26.64 26.03 -13.70
CA ARG A 9 26.31 25.24 -14.88
C ARG A 9 27.52 24.50 -15.42
N VAL A 10 28.66 25.15 -15.54
CA VAL A 10 29.93 24.56 -16.00
C VAL A 10 30.49 23.55 -14.99
N GLU A 11 30.41 23.84 -13.70
CA GLU A 11 30.75 22.88 -12.65
C GLU A 11 29.82 21.65 -12.67
N ARG A 12 28.51 21.83 -12.94
CA ARG A 12 27.54 20.75 -13.14
C ARG A 12 27.90 19.88 -14.35
N GLU A 13 28.16 20.48 -15.50
CA GLU A 13 28.49 19.76 -16.74
C GLU A 13 29.83 18.99 -16.62
N THR A 14 30.73 19.45 -15.79
CA THR A 14 32.01 18.78 -15.51
C THR A 14 31.90 17.63 -14.51
N LEU A 15 31.03 17.76 -13.49
CA LEU A 15 30.67 16.67 -12.58
C LEU A 15 29.84 15.59 -13.27
N ASP A 16 28.91 15.97 -14.16
CA ASP A 16 28.07 15.05 -14.95
C ASP A 16 28.87 14.13 -15.88
N ARG A 17 30.00 14.59 -16.40
CA ARG A 17 30.90 13.77 -17.24
C ARG A 17 31.75 12.78 -16.45
N ARG A 18 31.91 12.97 -15.15
CA ARG A 18 32.74 12.10 -14.29
C ARG A 18 32.00 10.91 -13.67
N HIS A 19 30.67 10.93 -13.60
CA HIS A 19 29.88 9.93 -12.88
C HIS A 19 28.59 9.54 -13.65
N GLY A 20 28.75 9.01 -14.88
CA GLY A 20 27.62 8.35 -15.56
C GLY A 20 27.14 7.12 -14.77
N PRO A 21 25.87 6.71 -14.94
CA PRO A 21 25.30 5.54 -14.25
C PRO A 21 26.14 4.27 -14.37
N GLU A 22 26.82 4.08 -15.48
CA GLU A 22 27.73 2.94 -15.73
C GLU A 22 28.94 2.98 -14.80
N THR A 23 29.60 4.13 -14.72
CA THR A 23 30.76 4.34 -13.83
C THR A 23 30.37 4.17 -12.35
N ILE A 24 29.14 4.57 -11.99
CA ILE A 24 28.62 4.37 -10.62
C ILE A 24 28.42 2.88 -10.34
N LEU A 25 27.82 2.12 -11.26
CA LEU A 25 27.63 0.68 -11.10
C LEU A 25 28.97 -0.06 -11.05
N GLU A 26 29.91 0.27 -11.92
CA GLU A 26 31.30 -0.25 -11.87
C GLU A 26 31.95 0.09 -10.51
N GLY A 27 31.81 1.31 -10.04
CA GLY A 27 32.27 1.74 -8.72
C GLY A 27 31.70 0.92 -7.57
N LEU A 28 30.39 0.65 -7.60
CA LEU A 28 29.73 -0.20 -6.59
C LEU A 28 30.27 -1.63 -6.60
N GLN A 29 30.56 -2.19 -7.78
CA GLN A 29 31.13 -3.54 -7.92
C GLN A 29 32.56 -3.67 -7.34
N THR A 30 33.27 -2.57 -7.19
CA THR A 30 34.61 -2.57 -6.56
C THR A 30 34.57 -2.42 -5.03
N GLN A 31 33.41 -2.12 -4.45
CA GLN A 31 33.24 -1.92 -3.00
C GLN A 31 33.36 -3.25 -2.23
N ARG A 32 33.90 -3.20 -1.01
CA ARG A 32 34.07 -4.39 -0.15
C ARG A 32 32.77 -5.10 0.23
N PHE A 33 31.65 -4.40 0.21
CA PHE A 33 30.35 -5.00 0.52
C PHE A 33 29.75 -5.75 -0.66
N PHE A 34 30.24 -5.52 -1.88
CA PHE A 34 29.76 -6.18 -3.08
C PHE A 34 30.14 -7.67 -3.09
N SER A 35 29.16 -8.52 -3.36
CA SER A 35 29.27 -9.98 -3.44
C SER A 35 28.24 -10.50 -4.44
N ASP A 36 28.31 -10.03 -5.69
CA ASP A 36 27.44 -10.41 -6.82
C ASP A 36 25.93 -10.18 -6.58
N GLN A 37 25.59 -9.10 -5.90
CA GLN A 37 24.19 -8.75 -5.63
C GLN A 37 23.39 -8.35 -6.88
N ILE A 38 24.05 -7.92 -7.95
CA ILE A 38 23.38 -7.52 -9.20
C ILE A 38 22.96 -8.77 -9.98
N VAL A 39 21.66 -9.10 -9.93
CA VAL A 39 21.12 -10.28 -10.64
C VAL A 39 20.58 -9.93 -12.03
N HIS A 40 20.15 -8.69 -12.25
CA HIS A 40 19.68 -8.22 -13.56
C HIS A 40 19.82 -6.70 -13.68
N VAL A 41 20.14 -6.23 -14.90
CA VAL A 41 20.13 -4.81 -15.23
C VAL A 41 19.28 -4.59 -16.49
N GLN A 42 18.17 -3.91 -16.35
CA GLN A 42 17.29 -3.54 -17.43
C GLN A 42 17.52 -2.10 -17.85
N THR A 43 17.92 -1.88 -19.09
CA THR A 43 18.00 -0.53 -19.67
C THR A 43 16.66 -0.18 -20.30
N LEU A 44 16.05 0.90 -19.84
CA LEU A 44 14.86 1.48 -20.43
C LEU A 44 15.28 2.63 -21.34
N PRO A 45 15.05 2.51 -22.67
CA PRO A 45 15.47 3.54 -23.63
C PRO A 45 14.67 4.84 -23.45
N PRO A 46 15.22 5.97 -23.86
CA PRO A 46 14.50 7.23 -23.88
C PRO A 46 13.34 7.14 -24.86
N ARG A 47 12.24 7.81 -24.51
CA ARG A 47 11.08 7.96 -25.40
C ARG A 47 10.93 9.44 -25.79
N PRO A 48 10.84 9.78 -27.07
CA PRO A 48 10.60 11.17 -27.50
C PRO A 48 9.17 11.62 -27.15
N ALA A 49 8.98 12.93 -27.05
CA ALA A 49 7.65 13.50 -26.91
C ALA A 49 6.82 13.29 -28.19
N ARG A 50 5.51 13.04 -28.00
CA ARG A 50 4.52 13.05 -29.08
C ARG A 50 3.48 14.10 -28.74
N TYR A 51 3.29 15.02 -29.70
CA TYR A 51 2.39 16.15 -29.55
C TYR A 51 1.06 15.90 -30.27
N GLY A 52 0.01 16.57 -29.82
CA GLY A 52 -1.31 16.51 -30.40
C GLY A 52 -1.94 17.91 -30.48
N GLU A 53 -2.90 18.06 -31.39
CA GLU A 53 -3.68 19.29 -31.54
C GLU A 53 -5.06 19.11 -30.90
N VAL A 54 -5.48 20.11 -30.14
CA VAL A 54 -6.84 20.13 -29.59
C VAL A 54 -7.83 20.54 -30.67
N PRO A 55 -8.88 19.75 -30.94
CA PRO A 55 -9.91 20.13 -31.92
C PRO A 55 -10.51 21.50 -31.61
N GLY A 56 -10.46 22.42 -32.58
CA GLY A 56 -10.90 23.80 -32.42
C GLY A 56 -9.91 24.74 -31.72
N GLY A 57 -8.69 24.26 -31.42
CA GLY A 57 -7.65 25.04 -30.75
C GLY A 57 -7.94 25.30 -29.26
N LEU A 58 -7.02 25.92 -28.55
CA LEU A 58 -7.22 26.42 -27.18
C LEU A 58 -7.60 27.90 -27.22
N HIS A 59 -8.26 28.38 -26.16
CA HIS A 59 -8.51 29.80 -25.99
C HIS A 59 -7.18 30.58 -26.01
N PRO A 60 -7.10 31.74 -26.73
CA PRO A 60 -5.85 32.53 -26.87
C PRO A 60 -5.20 32.87 -25.53
N TYR A 61 -5.99 33.15 -24.50
CA TYR A 61 -5.50 33.38 -23.15
C TYR A 61 -4.73 32.16 -22.59
N VAL A 62 -5.28 30.96 -22.75
CA VAL A 62 -4.65 29.74 -22.28
C VAL A 62 -3.30 29.52 -22.96
N TRP A 63 -3.25 29.68 -24.27
CA TRP A 63 -2.01 29.62 -25.05
C TRP A 63 -0.96 30.61 -24.57
N ALA A 64 -1.35 31.86 -24.33
CA ALA A 64 -0.42 32.88 -23.87
C ALA A 64 0.17 32.52 -22.48
N ARG A 65 -0.61 31.89 -21.58
CA ARG A 65 -0.12 31.45 -20.27
C ARG A 65 0.78 30.22 -20.37
N LEU A 66 0.48 29.26 -21.25
CA LEU A 66 1.32 28.09 -21.51
C LEU A 66 2.68 28.50 -22.09
N ASP A 67 2.68 29.40 -23.07
CA ASP A 67 3.90 29.91 -23.71
C ASP A 67 4.80 30.63 -22.72
N GLN A 68 4.24 31.48 -21.84
CA GLN A 68 4.97 32.09 -20.72
C GLN A 68 5.61 31.08 -19.77
N SER A 69 5.00 29.88 -19.66
CA SER A 69 5.52 28.78 -18.85
C SER A 69 6.47 27.87 -19.64
N GLY A 70 6.80 28.21 -20.90
CA GLY A 70 7.70 27.43 -21.77
C GLY A 70 7.03 26.23 -22.44
N ILE A 71 5.70 26.16 -22.46
CA ILE A 71 4.93 25.07 -23.08
C ILE A 71 4.41 25.57 -24.43
N SER A 72 5.07 25.17 -25.52
CA SER A 72 4.73 25.54 -26.90
C SER A 72 3.80 24.55 -27.58
N SER A 73 3.62 23.36 -27.07
CA SER A 73 2.79 22.29 -27.63
C SER A 73 2.27 21.37 -26.55
N LEU A 74 1.09 20.79 -26.74
CA LEU A 74 0.52 19.81 -25.85
C LEU A 74 0.91 18.39 -26.26
N TYR A 75 1.10 17.50 -25.30
CA TYR A 75 1.28 16.08 -25.57
C TYR A 75 -0.01 15.45 -26.12
N SER A 76 0.11 14.35 -26.88
CA SER A 76 -1.03 13.67 -27.52
C SER A 76 -2.16 13.38 -26.55
N HIS A 77 -1.87 12.81 -25.37
CA HIS A 77 -2.88 12.49 -24.35
C HIS A 77 -3.56 13.74 -23.76
N GLN A 78 -2.84 14.88 -23.66
CA GLN A 78 -3.43 16.12 -23.18
C GLN A 78 -4.44 16.69 -24.19
N ALA A 79 -4.06 16.71 -25.46
CA ALA A 79 -4.94 17.16 -26.55
C ALA A 79 -6.17 16.24 -26.68
N GLU A 80 -5.98 14.93 -26.60
CA GLU A 80 -7.06 13.94 -26.65
C GLU A 80 -8.04 14.10 -25.49
N ALA A 81 -7.53 14.19 -24.24
CA ALA A 81 -8.38 14.35 -23.05
C ALA A 81 -9.26 15.61 -23.14
N ILE A 82 -8.68 16.75 -23.54
CA ILE A 82 -9.42 18.00 -23.74
C ILE A 82 -10.46 17.85 -24.85
N GLY A 83 -10.11 17.16 -25.95
CA GLY A 83 -11.04 16.86 -27.02
C GLY A 83 -12.26 16.05 -26.59
N GLN A 84 -12.06 14.98 -25.81
CA GLN A 84 -13.15 14.15 -25.29
C GLN A 84 -14.05 14.92 -24.30
N LEU A 85 -13.46 15.76 -23.44
CA LEU A 85 -14.22 16.63 -22.53
C LEU A 85 -15.11 17.63 -23.28
N ARG A 86 -14.62 18.21 -24.37
CA ARG A 86 -15.41 19.13 -25.23
C ARG A 86 -16.58 18.42 -25.93
N LEU A 87 -16.49 17.10 -26.10
CA LEU A 87 -17.61 16.28 -26.63
C LEU A 87 -18.63 15.93 -25.52
N GLY A 88 -18.45 16.43 -24.29
CA GLY A 88 -19.34 16.18 -23.16
C GLY A 88 -19.11 14.85 -22.45
N LYS A 89 -18.02 14.13 -22.74
CA LYS A 89 -17.72 12.84 -22.13
C LYS A 89 -16.96 12.99 -20.80
N ASP A 90 -17.22 12.08 -19.87
CA ASP A 90 -16.36 11.87 -18.72
C ASP A 90 -15.07 11.15 -19.15
N VAL A 91 -13.91 11.48 -18.55
CA VAL A 91 -12.62 11.03 -19.09
C VAL A 91 -11.77 10.40 -17.97
N VAL A 92 -11.11 9.28 -18.27
CA VAL A 92 -10.02 8.75 -17.46
C VAL A 92 -8.71 8.75 -18.24
N ILE A 93 -7.70 9.46 -17.70
CA ILE A 93 -6.36 9.62 -18.28
C ILE A 93 -5.39 8.68 -17.54
N VAL A 94 -4.78 7.77 -18.28
CA VAL A 94 -3.89 6.73 -17.75
C VAL A 94 -2.52 6.88 -18.39
N THR A 95 -1.64 7.58 -17.70
CA THR A 95 -0.28 7.85 -18.18
C THR A 95 0.71 7.76 -17.02
N GLY A 96 1.99 7.62 -17.34
CA GLY A 96 3.05 7.53 -16.33
C GLY A 96 3.10 8.71 -15.37
N THR A 97 3.89 8.59 -14.32
CA THR A 97 4.18 9.71 -13.41
C THR A 97 4.92 10.82 -14.15
N ALA A 98 4.66 12.08 -13.79
CA ALA A 98 5.27 13.26 -14.40
C ALA A 98 4.99 13.43 -15.92
N SER A 99 3.91 12.86 -16.46
CA SER A 99 3.47 13.01 -17.86
C SER A 99 2.72 14.33 -18.14
N GLY A 100 2.48 15.16 -17.13
CA GLY A 100 1.74 16.42 -17.27
C GLY A 100 0.22 16.27 -17.26
N LYS A 101 -0.32 15.24 -16.61
CA LYS A 101 -1.77 15.02 -16.41
C LYS A 101 -2.52 16.24 -15.89
N THR A 102 -1.87 17.05 -15.08
CA THR A 102 -2.42 18.29 -14.49
C THR A 102 -3.00 19.24 -15.53
N LEU A 103 -2.40 19.34 -16.72
CA LEU A 103 -2.92 20.19 -17.79
C LEU A 103 -4.23 19.65 -18.39
N CYS A 104 -4.48 18.34 -18.32
CA CYS A 104 -5.72 17.74 -18.83
C CYS A 104 -6.97 18.24 -18.10
N TYR A 105 -6.84 18.69 -16.85
CA TYR A 105 -7.96 19.24 -16.08
C TYR A 105 -7.83 20.74 -15.79
N ASN A 106 -6.61 21.31 -15.70
CA ASN A 106 -6.45 22.74 -15.50
C ASN A 106 -6.89 23.55 -16.74
N ILE A 107 -6.56 23.09 -17.94
CA ILE A 107 -6.97 23.79 -19.17
C ILE A 107 -8.49 23.85 -19.29
N PRO A 108 -9.27 22.76 -19.24
CA PRO A 108 -10.74 22.85 -19.24
C PRO A 108 -11.31 23.70 -18.12
N THR A 109 -10.74 23.62 -16.89
CA THR A 109 -11.16 24.46 -15.76
C THR A 109 -10.99 25.94 -16.08
N VAL A 110 -9.84 26.33 -16.65
CA VAL A 110 -9.56 27.72 -17.01
C VAL A 110 -10.46 28.19 -18.17
N GLU A 111 -10.68 27.36 -19.19
CA GLU A 111 -11.59 27.67 -20.27
C GLU A 111 -13.04 27.85 -19.78
N ALA A 112 -13.49 27.01 -18.83
CA ALA A 112 -14.80 27.17 -18.22
C ALA A 112 -14.92 28.50 -17.46
N LEU A 113 -13.90 28.92 -16.71
CA LEU A 113 -13.85 30.20 -15.98
C LEU A 113 -13.80 31.40 -16.91
N LEU A 114 -13.18 31.28 -18.09
CA LEU A 114 -13.17 32.34 -19.11
C LEU A 114 -14.55 32.50 -19.77
N LEU A 115 -15.33 31.42 -19.90
CA LEU A 115 -16.67 31.43 -20.47
C LEU A 115 -17.73 31.83 -19.45
N ASP A 116 -17.61 31.33 -18.22
CA ASP A 116 -18.50 31.63 -17.11
C ASP A 116 -17.68 31.89 -15.84
N PRO A 117 -17.54 33.16 -15.40
CA PRO A 117 -16.79 33.51 -14.19
C PRO A 117 -17.36 32.90 -12.89
N LEU A 118 -18.59 32.39 -12.92
CA LEU A 118 -19.20 31.69 -11.79
C LEU A 118 -18.91 30.19 -11.77
N ALA A 119 -18.39 29.62 -12.87
CA ALA A 119 -18.09 28.20 -12.96
C ALA A 119 -17.19 27.75 -11.79
N THR A 120 -17.47 26.56 -11.28
CA THR A 120 -16.68 25.97 -10.19
C THR A 120 -16.16 24.59 -10.55
N THR A 121 -15.04 24.22 -9.96
CA THR A 121 -14.37 22.92 -10.11
C THR A 121 -14.02 22.36 -8.74
N LEU A 122 -14.39 21.11 -8.51
CA LEU A 122 -14.02 20.35 -7.32
C LEU A 122 -12.88 19.38 -7.67
N CYS A 123 -11.75 19.48 -7.00
CA CYS A 123 -10.60 18.60 -7.18
C CYS A 123 -10.38 17.74 -5.93
N LEU A 124 -10.38 16.41 -6.12
CA LEU A 124 -10.17 15.41 -5.08
C LEU A 124 -8.79 14.80 -5.19
N TYR A 125 -8.02 14.85 -4.11
CA TYR A 125 -6.67 14.29 -4.00
C TYR A 125 -6.60 13.31 -2.83
N PRO A 126 -5.84 12.20 -2.95
CA PRO A 126 -5.70 11.22 -1.87
C PRO A 126 -4.90 11.74 -0.66
N THR A 127 -4.05 12.75 -0.87
CA THR A 127 -3.18 13.30 0.18
C THR A 127 -3.18 14.84 0.18
N LYS A 128 -3.03 15.44 1.35
CA LYS A 128 -2.93 16.91 1.52
C LYS A 128 -1.69 17.50 0.84
N ALA A 129 -0.62 16.75 0.70
CA ALA A 129 0.62 17.23 0.11
C ALA A 129 0.46 17.54 -1.40
N LEU A 130 -0.25 16.67 -2.13
CA LEU A 130 -0.59 16.90 -3.53
C LEU A 130 -1.37 18.21 -3.74
N THR A 131 -2.25 18.54 -2.83
CA THR A 131 -3.13 19.72 -2.93
C THR A 131 -2.35 21.03 -3.10
N GLN A 132 -1.20 21.17 -2.42
CA GLN A 132 -0.39 22.41 -2.50
C GLN A 132 0.33 22.56 -3.84
N ASP A 133 0.81 21.47 -4.43
CA ASP A 133 1.49 21.50 -5.72
C ASP A 133 0.49 21.80 -6.85
N GLN A 134 -0.69 21.21 -6.76
CA GLN A 134 -1.77 21.45 -7.73
C GLN A 134 -2.34 22.87 -7.60
N LEU A 135 -2.37 23.43 -6.39
CA LEU A 135 -2.71 24.83 -6.22
C LEU A 135 -1.75 25.75 -6.98
N ARG A 136 -0.44 25.55 -6.84
CA ARG A 136 0.55 26.32 -7.60
C ARG A 136 0.36 26.18 -9.11
N ALA A 137 0.05 24.97 -9.57
CA ALA A 137 -0.16 24.69 -10.99
C ALA A 137 -1.38 25.42 -11.58
N ILE A 138 -2.50 25.50 -10.84
CA ILE A 138 -3.68 26.24 -11.34
C ILE A 138 -3.53 27.75 -11.18
N GLU A 139 -2.87 28.24 -10.14
CA GLU A 139 -2.63 29.67 -9.93
C GLU A 139 -1.73 30.31 -10.99
N GLN A 140 -0.90 29.53 -11.71
CA GLN A 140 -0.13 30.03 -12.87
C GLN A 140 -1.02 30.58 -13.99
N PHE A 141 -2.26 30.14 -14.08
CA PHE A 141 -3.23 30.67 -15.07
C PHE A 141 -3.94 31.94 -14.58
N ARG A 142 -3.87 32.27 -13.31
CA ARG A 142 -4.52 33.46 -12.77
C ARG A 142 -3.75 34.71 -13.16
N CYS A 143 -4.39 35.65 -13.82
CA CYS A 143 -3.83 36.94 -14.17
C CYS A 143 -4.95 38.00 -14.23
N PRO A 144 -5.25 38.69 -13.13
CA PRO A 144 -6.31 39.69 -13.10
C PRO A 144 -6.13 40.81 -14.13
N GLU A 145 -4.87 41.20 -14.38
CA GLU A 145 -4.53 42.23 -15.39
C GLU A 145 -4.89 41.84 -16.81
N GLN A 146 -4.95 40.54 -17.10
CA GLN A 146 -5.33 40.00 -18.40
C GLN A 146 -6.78 39.48 -18.44
N GLY A 147 -7.58 39.79 -17.42
CA GLY A 147 -9.03 39.53 -17.41
C GLY A 147 -9.44 38.18 -16.80
N LEU A 148 -8.52 37.40 -16.19
CA LEU A 148 -8.89 36.20 -15.46
C LEU A 148 -8.48 36.31 -13.98
N ASP A 149 -9.48 36.53 -13.13
CA ASP A 149 -9.32 36.47 -11.67
C ASP A 149 -10.27 35.40 -11.11
N PHE A 150 -9.74 34.50 -10.30
CA PHE A 150 -10.49 33.46 -9.63
C PHE A 150 -9.83 33.13 -8.27
N ILE A 151 -10.61 32.51 -7.39
CA ILE A 151 -10.12 32.06 -6.09
C ILE A 151 -10.00 30.55 -6.10
N ALA A 152 -8.78 30.05 -5.99
CA ALA A 152 -8.45 28.66 -5.79
C ALA A 152 -7.85 28.47 -4.38
N GLY A 153 -8.07 27.30 -3.78
CA GLY A 153 -7.41 27.01 -2.51
C GLY A 153 -7.71 25.62 -1.95
N PRO A 154 -6.85 25.16 -1.03
CA PRO A 154 -7.04 23.93 -0.32
C PRO A 154 -8.15 24.08 0.73
N TYR A 155 -9.02 23.09 0.81
CA TYR A 155 -10.05 23.00 1.82
C TYR A 155 -9.94 21.67 2.54
N ASP A 156 -9.21 21.69 3.64
CA ASP A 156 -8.90 20.51 4.46
C ASP A 156 -8.85 20.84 5.95
N GLY A 157 -8.46 19.87 6.80
CA GLY A 157 -8.35 20.05 8.24
C GLY A 157 -7.40 21.17 8.69
N ASP A 158 -6.37 21.47 7.88
CA ASP A 158 -5.32 22.43 8.20
C ASP A 158 -5.63 23.85 7.67
N THR A 159 -6.69 23.98 6.86
CA THR A 159 -7.09 25.27 6.28
C THR A 159 -7.63 26.23 7.36
N PRO A 160 -7.05 27.45 7.50
CA PRO A 160 -7.52 28.44 8.47
C PRO A 160 -9.00 28.84 8.27
N GLN A 161 -9.70 29.13 9.36
CA GLN A 161 -11.16 29.36 9.32
C GLN A 161 -11.58 30.53 8.40
N ASN A 162 -10.79 31.60 8.36
CA ASN A 162 -11.01 32.74 7.46
C ASN A 162 -10.93 32.33 5.97
N MET A 163 -9.96 31.47 5.62
CA MET A 163 -9.82 30.94 4.28
C MET A 163 -10.95 29.98 3.93
N ARG A 164 -11.35 29.12 4.87
CA ARG A 164 -12.53 28.23 4.67
C ARG A 164 -13.77 29.03 4.32
N THR A 165 -14.03 30.12 5.04
CA THR A 165 -15.18 30.99 4.75
C THR A 165 -15.06 31.62 3.36
N LYS A 166 -13.88 32.17 3.01
CA LYS A 166 -13.63 32.76 1.70
C LYS A 166 -13.83 31.76 0.56
N LEU A 167 -13.25 30.57 0.67
CA LEU A 167 -13.37 29.51 -0.34
C LEU A 167 -14.80 29.04 -0.51
N ARG A 168 -15.53 28.88 0.58
CA ARG A 168 -16.95 28.49 0.54
C ARG A 168 -17.80 29.56 -0.18
N ASP A 169 -17.58 30.82 0.14
CA ASP A 169 -18.46 31.90 -0.32
C ASP A 169 -18.10 32.39 -1.74
N THR A 170 -16.83 32.34 -2.12
CA THR A 170 -16.33 32.94 -3.38
C THR A 170 -15.34 32.04 -4.17
N GLY A 171 -15.00 30.84 -3.66
CA GLY A 171 -14.06 29.94 -4.32
C GLY A 171 -14.57 29.46 -5.70
N SER A 172 -13.71 29.45 -6.69
CA SER A 172 -13.98 28.88 -8.01
C SER A 172 -13.38 27.49 -8.17
N VAL A 173 -12.17 27.26 -7.63
CA VAL A 173 -11.50 25.96 -7.66
C VAL A 173 -11.21 25.49 -6.25
N LEU A 174 -11.87 24.41 -5.86
CA LEU A 174 -11.73 23.83 -4.53
C LEU A 174 -10.88 22.57 -4.60
N LEU A 175 -9.72 22.60 -3.94
CA LEU A 175 -8.81 21.46 -3.85
C LEU A 175 -9.01 20.81 -2.47
N THR A 176 -9.47 19.56 -2.43
CA THR A 176 -9.83 18.89 -1.17
C THR A 176 -9.52 17.39 -1.22
N ASN A 177 -9.95 16.67 -0.21
CA ASN A 177 -9.85 15.21 -0.15
C ASN A 177 -11.24 14.58 0.12
N PRO A 178 -11.39 13.26 -0.11
CA PRO A 178 -12.66 12.58 0.14
C PRO A 178 -13.20 12.73 1.55
N ASP A 179 -12.32 12.70 2.58
CA ASP A 179 -12.75 12.83 3.98
C ASP A 179 -13.41 14.18 4.24
N MET A 180 -12.84 15.25 3.71
CA MET A 180 -13.41 16.60 3.88
C MET A 180 -14.68 16.78 3.07
N LEU A 181 -14.76 16.20 1.85
CA LEU A 181 -15.99 16.19 1.07
C LEU A 181 -17.09 15.49 1.85
N HIS A 182 -16.79 14.31 2.41
CA HIS A 182 -17.70 13.48 3.18
C HIS A 182 -18.21 14.15 4.47
N GLN A 183 -17.28 14.68 5.30
CA GLN A 183 -17.62 15.18 6.63
C GLN A 183 -17.93 16.68 6.68
N GLY A 184 -17.25 17.48 5.84
CA GLY A 184 -17.28 18.93 5.96
C GLY A 184 -18.09 19.65 4.88
N ILE A 185 -18.31 19.05 3.71
CA ILE A 185 -18.94 19.73 2.58
C ILE A 185 -20.37 19.20 2.33
N LEU A 186 -20.53 17.89 2.03
CA LEU A 186 -21.82 17.31 1.68
C LEU A 186 -22.88 17.47 2.79
N PRO A 187 -22.61 17.19 4.07
CA PRO A 187 -23.60 17.38 5.13
C PRO A 187 -24.01 18.84 5.35
N HIS A 188 -23.23 19.77 4.83
CA HIS A 188 -23.47 21.22 4.92
C HIS A 188 -23.71 21.86 3.55
N HIS A 189 -24.17 21.10 2.56
CA HIS A 189 -24.34 21.52 1.17
C HIS A 189 -25.13 22.82 1.01
N ALA A 190 -26.09 23.10 1.89
CA ALA A 190 -26.87 24.34 1.85
C ALA A 190 -26.00 25.61 1.99
N ARG A 191 -24.84 25.52 2.69
CA ARG A 191 -23.86 26.60 2.79
C ARG A 191 -22.97 26.70 1.55
N TRP A 192 -22.99 25.69 0.67
CA TRP A 192 -22.23 25.56 -0.55
C TRP A 192 -23.10 25.71 -1.81
N ASN A 193 -24.34 26.20 -1.66
CA ASN A 193 -25.33 26.28 -2.75
C ASN A 193 -24.75 26.95 -4.00
N ARG A 194 -24.06 28.12 -3.88
CA ARG A 194 -23.41 28.81 -4.99
C ARG A 194 -22.40 27.88 -5.69
N PHE A 195 -21.57 27.17 -4.93
CA PHE A 195 -20.55 26.29 -5.48
C PHE A 195 -21.17 25.14 -6.28
N PHE A 196 -22.17 24.47 -5.71
CA PHE A 196 -22.83 23.36 -6.36
C PHE A 196 -23.72 23.79 -7.54
N SER A 197 -24.34 24.97 -7.50
CA SER A 197 -25.17 25.48 -8.61
C SER A 197 -24.36 25.87 -9.87
N HIS A 198 -23.02 25.93 -9.79
CA HIS A 198 -22.14 26.25 -10.88
C HIS A 198 -21.05 25.20 -11.10
N LEU A 199 -21.18 24.02 -10.46
CA LEU A 199 -20.18 22.97 -10.53
C LEU A 199 -20.10 22.37 -11.96
N ARG A 200 -18.97 22.63 -12.63
CA ARG A 200 -18.72 22.19 -14.01
C ARG A 200 -17.90 20.91 -14.09
N TYR A 201 -16.87 20.78 -13.24
CA TYR A 201 -15.97 19.64 -13.27
C TYR A 201 -15.75 19.08 -11.85
N VAL A 202 -15.67 17.75 -11.79
CA VAL A 202 -15.15 16.99 -10.63
C VAL A 202 -13.89 16.28 -11.10
N VAL A 203 -12.75 16.68 -10.57
CA VAL A 203 -11.46 16.08 -10.86
C VAL A 203 -11.12 15.07 -9.77
N ILE A 204 -10.74 13.86 -10.13
CA ILE A 204 -10.28 12.81 -9.21
C ILE A 204 -8.87 12.43 -9.64
N ASP A 205 -7.88 12.96 -8.93
CA ASP A 205 -6.48 12.67 -9.23
C ASP A 205 -6.01 11.41 -8.47
N GLU A 206 -5.07 10.68 -9.09
CA GLU A 206 -4.54 9.40 -8.58
C GLU A 206 -5.65 8.39 -8.24
N ILE A 207 -6.63 8.20 -9.15
CA ILE A 207 -7.83 7.38 -8.90
C ILE A 207 -7.48 5.93 -8.50
N HIS A 208 -6.34 5.40 -8.93
CA HIS A 208 -5.83 4.08 -8.55
C HIS A 208 -5.47 3.96 -7.05
N ALA A 209 -5.31 5.09 -6.34
CA ALA A 209 -5.13 5.08 -4.88
C ALA A 209 -6.46 4.81 -4.12
N TYR A 210 -7.60 5.00 -4.79
CA TYR A 210 -8.92 4.74 -4.24
C TYR A 210 -9.36 3.32 -4.60
N ARG A 211 -8.86 2.33 -3.87
CA ARG A 211 -9.16 0.90 -4.04
C ARG A 211 -9.69 0.29 -2.75
N GLY A 212 -10.25 -0.91 -2.82
CA GLY A 212 -10.81 -1.62 -1.68
C GLY A 212 -11.81 -0.76 -0.92
N VAL A 213 -11.76 -0.79 0.39
CA VAL A 213 -12.65 -0.02 1.29
C VAL A 213 -12.65 1.46 0.98
N PHE A 214 -11.47 2.06 0.75
CA PHE A 214 -11.39 3.49 0.48
C PHE A 214 -12.04 3.90 -0.84
N GLY A 215 -11.86 3.09 -1.89
CA GLY A 215 -12.51 3.30 -3.18
C GLY A 215 -14.03 3.08 -3.12
N SER A 216 -14.47 2.04 -2.43
CA SER A 216 -15.90 1.73 -2.24
C SER A 216 -16.62 2.86 -1.50
N ASN A 217 -16.04 3.35 -0.41
CA ASN A 217 -16.56 4.52 0.30
C ASN A 217 -16.57 5.78 -0.58
N LEU A 218 -15.49 6.03 -1.36
CA LEU A 218 -15.46 7.17 -2.27
C LEU A 218 -16.58 7.10 -3.31
N ALA A 219 -16.85 5.93 -3.87
CA ALA A 219 -17.96 5.75 -4.82
C ALA A 219 -19.29 6.15 -4.19
N CYS A 220 -19.57 5.73 -2.96
CA CYS A 220 -20.77 6.15 -2.23
C CYS A 220 -20.80 7.66 -1.91
N VAL A 221 -19.65 8.27 -1.61
CA VAL A 221 -19.52 9.74 -1.46
C VAL A 221 -19.87 10.45 -2.78
N LEU A 222 -19.44 9.91 -3.92
CA LEU A 222 -19.73 10.48 -5.25
C LEU A 222 -21.21 10.29 -5.64
N ARG A 223 -21.85 9.16 -5.26
CA ARG A 223 -23.30 8.96 -5.42
C ARG A 223 -24.08 10.06 -4.65
N ARG A 224 -23.66 10.37 -3.42
CA ARG A 224 -24.24 11.48 -2.63
C ARG A 224 -23.96 12.84 -3.26
N LEU A 225 -22.74 13.08 -3.75
CA LEU A 225 -22.40 14.31 -4.49
C LEU A 225 -23.28 14.49 -5.72
N ALA A 226 -23.50 13.44 -6.51
CA ALA A 226 -24.36 13.49 -7.70
C ALA A 226 -25.80 13.89 -7.35
N ARG A 227 -26.35 13.37 -6.26
CA ARG A 227 -27.69 13.78 -5.75
C ARG A 227 -27.73 15.25 -5.37
N ILE A 228 -26.73 15.73 -4.66
CA ILE A 228 -26.64 17.14 -4.26
C ILE A 228 -26.49 18.04 -5.49
N CYS A 229 -25.66 17.67 -6.46
CA CYS A 229 -25.56 18.39 -7.72
C CYS A 229 -26.89 18.45 -8.48
N GLY A 230 -27.59 17.31 -8.57
CA GLY A 230 -28.95 17.25 -9.16
C GLY A 230 -29.96 18.16 -8.45
N HIS A 231 -29.91 18.22 -7.11
CA HIS A 231 -30.75 19.14 -6.33
C HIS A 231 -30.50 20.62 -6.67
N TYR A 232 -29.24 20.99 -6.99
CA TYR A 232 -28.87 22.35 -7.43
C TYR A 232 -28.91 22.55 -8.96
N GLY A 233 -29.38 21.56 -9.73
CA GLY A 233 -29.58 21.63 -11.17
C GLY A 233 -28.30 21.50 -12.00
N THR A 234 -27.25 20.88 -11.45
CA THR A 234 -25.96 20.69 -12.15
C THR A 234 -25.64 19.22 -12.36
N HIS A 235 -24.92 18.95 -13.47
CA HIS A 235 -24.44 17.63 -13.83
C HIS A 235 -22.96 17.75 -14.25
N PRO A 236 -22.02 17.83 -13.29
CA PRO A 236 -20.62 18.03 -13.59
C PRO A 236 -20.03 16.86 -14.38
N GLN A 237 -19.07 17.15 -15.25
CA GLN A 237 -18.24 16.13 -15.91
C GLN A 237 -17.13 15.67 -14.96
N PHE A 238 -16.80 14.37 -15.03
CA PHE A 238 -15.69 13.79 -14.27
C PHE A 238 -14.42 13.73 -15.10
N ILE A 239 -13.32 14.12 -14.48
CA ILE A 239 -11.96 14.04 -15.03
C ILE A 239 -11.11 13.23 -14.06
N CYS A 240 -10.86 11.97 -14.41
CA CYS A 240 -10.08 11.06 -13.59
C CYS A 240 -8.65 10.93 -14.10
N CYS A 241 -7.66 10.97 -13.22
CA CYS A 241 -6.26 10.73 -13.56
C CYS A 241 -5.75 9.50 -12.82
N SER A 242 -5.05 8.63 -13.53
CA SER A 242 -4.52 7.38 -12.96
C SER A 242 -3.05 7.17 -13.36
N ALA A 243 -2.31 6.44 -12.52
CA ALA A 243 -1.16 5.68 -12.97
C ALA A 243 -1.64 4.47 -13.79
N THR A 244 -0.71 3.74 -14.38
CA THR A 244 -1.03 2.54 -15.16
C THR A 244 -1.55 1.42 -14.25
N ILE A 245 -2.77 0.98 -14.50
CA ILE A 245 -3.44 -0.20 -13.91
C ILE A 245 -4.07 -1.02 -15.02
N ALA A 246 -4.46 -2.29 -14.76
CA ALA A 246 -4.99 -3.17 -15.81
C ALA A 246 -6.39 -2.80 -16.27
N ASN A 247 -7.25 -2.32 -15.36
CA ASN A 247 -8.68 -2.06 -15.61
C ASN A 247 -9.10 -0.60 -15.35
N PRO A 248 -8.44 0.41 -15.92
CA PRO A 248 -8.65 1.81 -15.54
C PRO A 248 -10.05 2.33 -15.85
N GLY A 249 -10.61 1.92 -16.99
CA GLY A 249 -11.97 2.33 -17.40
C GLY A 249 -13.05 1.74 -16.50
N GLU A 250 -12.95 0.44 -16.21
CA GLU A 250 -13.86 -0.27 -15.28
C GLU A 250 -13.76 0.34 -13.88
N HIS A 251 -12.54 0.51 -13.37
CA HIS A 251 -12.31 1.06 -12.04
C HIS A 251 -12.87 2.48 -11.88
N ALA A 252 -12.58 3.38 -12.84
CA ALA A 252 -13.13 4.73 -12.84
C ALA A 252 -14.65 4.71 -12.98
N GLY A 253 -15.20 3.81 -13.81
CA GLY A 253 -16.63 3.61 -13.98
C GLY A 253 -17.32 3.18 -12.68
N ARG A 254 -16.75 2.19 -11.97
CA ARG A 254 -17.31 1.73 -10.67
C ARG A 254 -17.25 2.81 -9.59
N ILE A 255 -16.19 3.62 -9.54
CA ILE A 255 -16.07 4.72 -8.57
C ILE A 255 -17.03 5.86 -8.90
N THR A 256 -17.15 6.25 -10.17
CA THR A 256 -17.94 7.42 -10.56
C THR A 256 -19.41 7.09 -10.83
N GLY A 257 -19.72 5.82 -11.08
CA GLY A 257 -21.03 5.38 -11.56
C GLY A 257 -21.31 5.81 -13.02
N ARG A 258 -20.26 6.08 -13.84
CA ARG A 258 -20.39 6.63 -15.19
C ARG A 258 -19.52 5.92 -16.20
N GLU A 259 -19.92 5.94 -17.46
CA GLU A 259 -19.08 5.51 -18.57
C GLU A 259 -17.97 6.53 -18.82
N MET A 260 -16.72 6.05 -18.90
CA MET A 260 -15.53 6.88 -19.03
C MET A 260 -14.86 6.72 -20.39
N ALA A 261 -14.56 7.83 -21.06
CA ALA A 261 -13.68 7.82 -22.21
C ALA A 261 -12.23 7.61 -21.75
N LEU A 262 -11.59 6.56 -22.27
CA LEU A 262 -10.25 6.13 -21.86
C LEU A 262 -9.17 6.76 -22.74
N VAL A 263 -8.22 7.48 -22.11
CA VAL A 263 -7.04 8.10 -22.75
C VAL A 263 -5.78 7.43 -22.18
N GLN A 264 -5.12 6.60 -23.00
CA GLN A 264 -3.96 5.79 -22.58
C GLN A 264 -2.68 6.10 -23.37
N ASP A 265 -2.75 6.83 -24.49
CA ASP A 265 -1.61 7.08 -25.35
C ASP A 265 -0.67 8.14 -24.77
N ASP A 266 0.15 7.77 -23.79
CA ASP A 266 1.10 8.66 -23.12
C ASP A 266 2.12 9.27 -24.10
N GLY A 267 1.90 10.53 -24.49
CA GLY A 267 2.79 11.31 -25.37
C GLY A 267 3.94 12.00 -24.65
N SER A 268 4.08 11.86 -23.34
CA SER A 268 5.15 12.52 -22.60
C SER A 268 6.54 11.92 -22.92
N PRO A 269 7.61 12.72 -22.92
CA PRO A 269 8.96 12.19 -23.08
C PRO A 269 9.41 11.44 -21.84
N ARG A 270 10.26 10.45 -22.02
CA ARG A 270 10.92 9.73 -20.92
C ARG A 270 12.43 9.75 -21.12
N GLY A 271 13.17 10.13 -20.11
CA GLY A 271 14.62 9.96 -20.08
C GLY A 271 15.03 8.48 -19.97
N PRO A 272 16.29 8.14 -20.32
CA PRO A 272 16.79 6.79 -20.15
C PRO A 272 16.88 6.42 -18.67
N LYS A 273 16.63 5.13 -18.35
CA LYS A 273 16.73 4.61 -16.97
C LYS A 273 17.44 3.28 -16.95
N ARG A 274 18.29 3.06 -15.95
CA ARG A 274 18.84 1.76 -15.61
C ARG A 274 18.18 1.22 -14.36
N PHE A 275 17.49 0.13 -14.51
CA PHE A 275 16.80 -0.56 -13.42
C PHE A 275 17.61 -1.80 -13.03
N VAL A 276 18.08 -1.82 -11.78
CA VAL A 276 18.96 -2.85 -11.23
C VAL A 276 18.18 -3.68 -10.24
N LEU A 277 18.12 -4.99 -10.45
CA LEU A 277 17.65 -5.94 -9.46
C LEU A 277 18.85 -6.32 -8.58
N TRP A 278 18.77 -5.94 -7.31
CA TRP A 278 19.81 -6.10 -6.30
C TRP A 278 19.37 -7.13 -5.27
N ASN A 279 19.94 -8.34 -5.32
CA ASN A 279 19.60 -9.43 -4.42
C ASN A 279 20.65 -9.62 -3.33
N PRO A 280 20.36 -9.33 -2.05
CA PRO A 280 21.30 -9.56 -0.96
C PRO A 280 21.78 -11.01 -0.96
N PRO A 281 23.10 -11.28 -0.82
CA PRO A 281 23.61 -12.64 -0.87
C PRO A 281 23.18 -13.45 0.35
N PRO A 282 23.03 -14.78 0.23
CA PRO A 282 22.78 -15.65 1.36
C PRO A 282 23.93 -15.55 2.37
N LEU A 283 23.60 -15.61 3.66
CA LEU A 283 24.61 -15.74 4.72
C LEU A 283 25.22 -17.14 4.60
N THR A 284 26.49 -17.21 4.23
CA THR A 284 27.24 -18.47 4.22
C THR A 284 27.31 -18.99 5.64
N PRO A 285 26.96 -20.27 5.93
CA PRO A 285 27.26 -20.86 7.24
C PRO A 285 28.77 -20.70 7.50
N PRO A 286 29.18 -20.41 8.74
CA PRO A 286 30.58 -20.35 9.05
C PRO A 286 31.24 -21.68 8.60
N ALA A 287 32.30 -21.62 7.81
CA ALA A 287 33.07 -22.77 7.34
C ALA A 287 33.70 -23.48 8.55
N GLY A 288 32.95 -24.39 9.14
CA GLY A 288 33.31 -25.27 10.22
C GLY A 288 32.75 -26.64 9.89
N GLY A 289 33.55 -27.42 9.20
CA GLY A 289 33.18 -28.75 8.75
C GLY A 289 32.66 -29.63 9.88
N LEU A 290 31.51 -30.23 9.67
CA LEU A 290 31.16 -31.48 10.29
C LEU A 290 31.62 -32.61 9.38
N GLU A 291 32.93 -32.93 9.45
CA GLU A 291 33.33 -34.28 9.13
C GLU A 291 32.78 -35.21 10.18
N SER A 292 31.95 -36.11 9.77
CA SER A 292 31.42 -37.20 10.62
C SER A 292 32.61 -38.09 11.01
N PRO A 293 32.88 -38.34 12.29
CA PRO A 293 33.89 -39.31 12.64
C PRO A 293 33.41 -40.73 12.33
N PRO A 294 34.28 -41.64 11.87
CA PRO A 294 33.91 -43.00 11.56
C PRO A 294 33.55 -43.79 12.83
N HIS A 295 32.56 -44.62 12.74
CA HIS A 295 32.17 -45.57 13.77
C HIS A 295 33.31 -46.57 14.04
N HIS A 296 33.84 -46.58 15.26
CA HIS A 296 34.49 -47.75 15.83
C HIS A 296 33.95 -48.00 17.26
N GLY A 297 33.61 -49.26 17.45
CA GLY A 297 32.87 -49.71 18.62
C GLY A 297 33.78 -50.07 19.82
N ALA A 298 33.10 -50.35 20.86
CA ALA A 298 33.35 -51.22 22.04
C ALA A 298 34.21 -50.73 23.21
N GLY A 299 33.61 -50.58 24.35
CA GLY A 299 33.96 -51.28 25.56
C GLY A 299 34.75 -50.54 26.66
N GLY A 300 34.14 -50.38 27.83
CA GLY A 300 34.80 -50.43 29.14
C GLY A 300 34.54 -49.28 30.14
N PRO A 301 34.38 -49.58 31.41
CA PRO A 301 33.73 -48.75 32.43
C PRO A 301 34.68 -47.83 33.26
N PRO A 302 34.22 -47.13 34.31
CA PRO A 302 34.58 -45.79 34.67
C PRO A 302 35.70 -45.67 35.72
N HIS A 303 36.38 -44.53 35.72
CA HIS A 303 37.14 -44.12 36.91
C HIS A 303 36.89 -42.65 37.30
N GLN A 304 36.69 -42.49 38.61
CA GLN A 304 36.53 -41.24 39.34
C GLN A 304 37.88 -40.48 39.37
N GLY A 305 37.81 -39.16 39.32
CA GLY A 305 38.99 -38.30 39.54
C GLY A 305 38.60 -36.83 39.71
N THR A 306 38.88 -36.35 40.87
CA THR A 306 38.66 -35.03 41.46
C THR A 306 39.47 -33.88 40.81
N GLY A 307 38.88 -32.66 40.70
CA GLY A 307 39.55 -31.44 41.09
C GLY A 307 39.99 -30.44 40.02
N GLY A 308 39.46 -29.23 40.10
CA GLY A 308 40.05 -27.96 39.68
C GLY A 308 39.40 -27.29 38.47
N PRO A 309 39.14 -25.94 38.49
CA PRO A 309 38.45 -25.26 37.43
C PRO A 309 39.36 -24.92 36.24
N PRO A 310 38.92 -25.06 35.02
CA PRO A 310 39.57 -24.45 33.90
C PRO A 310 38.83 -23.18 33.45
N GLN A 311 39.66 -22.25 33.09
CA GLN A 311 39.37 -21.01 32.36
C GLN A 311 38.86 -21.26 30.94
N ASP A 312 37.95 -20.38 30.53
CA ASP A 312 37.68 -19.93 29.18
C ASP A 312 37.90 -20.86 27.99
N GLY A 313 36.83 -21.39 27.48
CA GLY A 313 36.70 -22.00 26.17
C GLY A 313 35.22 -22.07 25.80
N GLY A 314 34.68 -21.02 25.16
CA GLY A 314 33.29 -20.91 24.77
C GLY A 314 32.89 -22.05 23.83
N THR A 315 32.25 -23.06 24.37
CA THR A 315 31.38 -23.98 23.63
C THR A 315 30.03 -23.31 23.43
N LEU A 316 29.79 -22.86 22.21
CA LEU A 316 28.46 -22.52 21.74
C LEU A 316 27.55 -23.74 21.97
N ALA A 317 26.74 -23.67 23.02
CA ALA A 317 25.60 -24.54 23.20
C ALA A 317 24.74 -24.38 21.93
N THR A 318 24.57 -25.45 21.18
CA THR A 318 23.63 -25.52 20.06
C THR A 318 22.21 -25.46 20.64
N ASP A 319 21.68 -24.26 20.79
CA ASP A 319 20.30 -23.98 21.08
C ASP A 319 19.42 -24.67 20.02
N PRO A 320 18.42 -25.49 20.42
CA PRO A 320 17.50 -26.10 19.47
C PRO A 320 16.79 -25.07 18.56
N SER A 321 16.71 -23.79 18.95
CA SER A 321 16.23 -22.70 18.13
C SER A 321 17.18 -22.34 16.98
N SER A 322 18.46 -22.74 17.02
CA SER A 322 19.45 -22.49 15.97
C SER A 322 19.27 -23.36 14.70
N ARG A 323 18.48 -24.45 14.80
CA ARG A 323 18.10 -25.24 13.60
C ARG A 323 17.23 -24.48 12.60
N TRP A 324 16.62 -23.39 13.03
CA TRP A 324 15.77 -22.51 12.21
C TRP A 324 16.57 -21.62 11.24
N ARG A 325 17.88 -21.55 11.37
CA ARG A 325 18.77 -20.68 10.56
C ARG A 325 19.36 -21.37 9.33
N LEU A 326 19.08 -22.63 9.08
CA LEU A 326 19.74 -23.43 8.02
C LEU A 326 19.10 -23.33 6.64
N GLY A 327 18.03 -22.57 6.47
CA GLY A 327 17.38 -22.35 5.19
C GLY A 327 17.48 -20.89 4.76
N GLY A 328 18.61 -20.46 4.18
CA GLY A 328 18.64 -19.29 3.30
C GLY A 328 18.46 -17.91 3.95
N ASP A 329 18.97 -17.65 5.16
CA ASP A 329 19.07 -16.27 5.68
C ASP A 329 19.96 -15.45 4.75
N ARG A 330 19.47 -14.28 4.31
CA ARG A 330 20.20 -13.35 3.46
C ARG A 330 20.72 -12.17 4.27
N ARG A 331 21.72 -11.44 3.74
CA ARG A 331 22.10 -10.15 4.33
C ARG A 331 20.89 -9.23 4.43
N SER A 332 20.92 -8.35 5.43
CA SER A 332 19.83 -7.41 5.68
C SER A 332 19.60 -6.51 4.46
N PRO A 333 18.39 -6.46 3.86
CA PRO A 333 18.08 -5.55 2.76
C PRO A 333 18.26 -4.08 3.15
N LEU A 334 17.98 -3.74 4.40
CA LEU A 334 18.19 -2.38 4.93
C LEU A 334 19.70 -2.06 5.03
N GLY A 335 20.53 -3.06 5.38
CA GLY A 335 21.98 -2.94 5.37
C GLY A 335 22.55 -2.73 3.96
N GLU A 336 22.03 -3.45 2.95
CA GLU A 336 22.39 -3.23 1.55
C GLU A 336 21.96 -1.83 1.06
N ALA A 337 20.73 -1.41 1.39
CA ALA A 337 20.23 -0.06 1.06
C ALA A 337 21.08 1.05 1.72
N LYS A 338 21.56 0.84 2.95
CA LYS A 338 22.49 1.75 3.63
C LYS A 338 23.77 1.93 2.82
N HIS A 339 24.40 0.84 2.39
CA HIS A 339 25.63 0.90 1.61
C HIS A 339 25.40 1.56 0.25
N LEU A 340 24.34 1.19 -0.47
CA LEU A 340 23.97 1.80 -1.74
C LEU A 340 23.75 3.32 -1.58
N MET A 341 22.93 3.73 -0.62
CA MET A 341 22.59 5.14 -0.41
C MET A 341 23.80 5.96 -0.01
N ALA A 342 24.64 5.46 0.90
CA ALA A 342 25.88 6.13 1.29
C ALA A 342 26.81 6.34 0.09
N SER A 343 27.09 5.29 -0.69
CA SER A 343 27.95 5.36 -1.88
C SER A 343 27.40 6.33 -2.95
N LEU A 344 26.08 6.33 -3.18
CA LEU A 344 25.44 7.26 -4.13
C LEU A 344 25.55 8.71 -3.67
N VAL A 345 25.30 8.98 -2.39
CA VAL A 345 25.43 10.33 -1.80
C VAL A 345 26.88 10.81 -1.84
N GLU A 346 27.86 9.95 -1.55
CA GLU A 346 29.29 10.26 -1.70
C GLU A 346 29.67 10.60 -3.14
N ALA A 347 29.08 9.93 -4.12
CA ALA A 347 29.23 10.21 -5.54
C ALA A 347 28.50 11.49 -6.00
N GLY A 348 27.80 12.21 -5.11
CA GLY A 348 27.03 13.41 -5.44
C GLY A 348 25.72 13.13 -6.14
N VAL A 349 25.20 11.91 -6.07
CA VAL A 349 23.93 11.47 -6.67
C VAL A 349 22.79 11.68 -5.67
N GLN A 350 21.84 12.55 -6.03
CA GLN A 350 20.69 12.79 -5.18
C GLN A 350 19.76 11.58 -5.18
N THR A 351 19.59 10.95 -4.02
CA THR A 351 19.00 9.62 -3.90
C THR A 351 17.79 9.59 -2.97
N ILE A 352 16.71 8.93 -3.40
CA ILE A 352 15.61 8.54 -2.53
C ILE A 352 15.67 7.04 -2.26
N ALA A 353 15.40 6.64 -1.01
CA ALA A 353 15.23 5.24 -0.64
C ALA A 353 13.82 5.02 -0.06
N PHE A 354 13.05 4.15 -0.70
CA PHE A 354 11.74 3.74 -0.23
C PHE A 354 11.81 2.49 0.65
N VAL A 355 11.15 2.53 1.80
CA VAL A 355 11.06 1.43 2.76
C VAL A 355 9.62 1.25 3.24
N ARG A 356 9.25 0.03 3.67
CA ARG A 356 7.85 -0.30 3.99
C ARG A 356 7.34 0.35 5.28
N THR A 357 8.18 0.52 6.30
CA THR A 357 7.75 0.99 7.63
C THR A 357 8.39 2.31 8.03
N ARG A 358 7.70 3.05 8.91
CA ARG A 358 8.23 4.29 9.49
C ARG A 358 9.52 4.05 10.26
N LEU A 359 9.57 2.95 11.03
CA LEU A 359 10.78 2.56 11.76
C LEU A 359 11.95 2.28 10.82
N SER A 360 11.72 1.55 9.72
CA SER A 360 12.77 1.29 8.72
C SER A 360 13.31 2.58 8.08
N ALA A 361 12.46 3.60 7.88
CA ALA A 361 12.91 4.89 7.35
C ALA A 361 13.84 5.62 8.32
N GLU A 362 13.51 5.63 9.61
CA GLU A 362 14.34 6.24 10.65
C GLU A 362 15.66 5.46 10.87
N LEU A 363 15.61 4.14 10.85
CA LEU A 363 16.79 3.30 10.96
C LEU A 363 17.73 3.51 9.77
N LEU A 364 17.21 3.47 8.54
CA LEU A 364 18.01 3.71 7.34
C LEU A 364 18.65 5.10 7.37
N PHE A 365 17.88 6.12 7.72
CA PHE A 365 18.38 7.49 7.88
C PHE A 365 19.54 7.55 8.88
N ARG A 366 19.35 7.00 10.09
CA ARG A 366 20.38 6.95 11.13
C ARG A 366 21.63 6.23 10.64
N ASP A 367 21.47 5.03 10.10
CA ASP A 367 22.57 4.17 9.71
C ASP A 367 23.38 4.73 8.52
N VAL A 368 22.71 5.41 7.56
CA VAL A 368 23.39 6.12 6.45
C VAL A 368 24.14 7.33 6.97
N ARG A 369 23.54 8.09 7.88
CA ARG A 369 24.17 9.26 8.50
C ARG A 369 25.42 8.87 9.30
N GLU A 370 25.33 7.80 10.08
CA GLU A 370 26.48 7.26 10.82
C GLU A 370 27.59 6.77 9.87
N ALA A 371 27.26 6.14 8.75
CA ALA A 371 28.22 5.72 7.75
C ALA A 371 28.93 6.90 7.07
N LEU A 372 28.22 7.99 6.80
CA LEU A 372 28.77 9.18 6.14
C LEU A 372 29.51 10.12 7.11
N GLN A 373 29.27 10.06 8.42
CA GLN A 373 29.86 10.95 9.40
C GLN A 373 31.40 10.95 9.39
N PRO A 374 32.10 9.80 9.31
CA PRO A 374 33.56 9.75 9.22
C PRO A 374 34.08 10.23 7.87
N VAL A 375 33.31 10.15 6.79
CA VAL A 375 33.70 10.56 5.44
C VAL A 375 33.56 12.08 5.31
N SER A 376 32.39 12.62 5.63
CA SER A 376 32.10 14.05 5.58
C SER A 376 30.88 14.40 6.45
N PRO A 377 31.08 15.16 7.54
CA PRO A 377 29.95 15.66 8.36
C PRO A 377 28.91 16.45 7.55
N ARG A 378 29.34 17.12 6.46
CA ARG A 378 28.44 17.87 5.58
C ARG A 378 27.53 16.92 4.78
N LEU A 379 28.07 15.83 4.26
CA LEU A 379 27.25 14.80 3.56
C LEU A 379 26.31 14.12 4.55
N ALA A 380 26.79 13.77 5.74
CA ALA A 380 25.93 13.20 6.79
C ALA A 380 24.76 14.12 7.14
N ALA A 381 24.97 15.45 7.20
CA ALA A 381 23.92 16.43 7.44
C ALA A 381 22.96 16.64 6.25
N SER A 382 23.31 16.18 5.05
CA SER A 382 22.45 16.26 3.86
C SER A 382 21.52 15.04 3.68
N VAL A 383 21.52 14.10 4.62
CA VAL A 383 20.59 12.95 4.63
C VAL A 383 19.46 13.21 5.62
N HIS A 384 18.24 12.86 5.23
CA HIS A 384 17.04 13.05 6.04
C HIS A 384 16.09 11.84 5.94
N ALA A 385 15.19 11.71 6.93
CA ALA A 385 14.02 10.83 6.83
C ALA A 385 12.79 11.65 6.41
N TYR A 386 11.83 11.00 5.73
CA TYR A 386 10.53 11.58 5.41
C TYR A 386 9.43 10.53 5.61
N ARG A 387 8.44 10.84 6.44
CA ARG A 387 7.35 9.91 6.74
C ARG A 387 6.05 10.61 7.11
N GLY A 388 4.96 9.90 7.03
CA GLY A 388 3.70 10.31 7.63
C GLY A 388 3.87 10.47 9.16
N GLY A 389 3.32 11.56 9.71
CA GLY A 389 3.42 11.89 11.14
C GLY A 389 4.32 13.10 11.46
N TYR A 390 5.15 13.55 10.54
CA TYR A 390 5.82 14.85 10.67
C TYR A 390 4.83 16.01 10.57
N LEU A 391 5.11 17.09 11.29
CA LEU A 391 4.30 18.32 11.18
C LEU A 391 4.30 18.86 9.74
N ALA A 392 3.19 19.43 9.32
CA ALA A 392 3.05 19.95 7.95
C ALA A 392 4.13 20.98 7.57
N LYS A 393 4.62 21.77 8.55
CA LYS A 393 5.70 22.73 8.35
C LYS A 393 7.04 22.03 8.09
N GLU A 394 7.34 20.99 8.85
CA GLU A 394 8.58 20.22 8.69
C GLU A 394 8.62 19.48 7.35
N ARG A 395 7.51 18.87 6.94
CA ARG A 395 7.40 18.21 5.63
C ARG A 395 7.68 19.18 4.48
N ARG A 396 7.03 20.34 4.47
CA ARG A 396 7.25 21.38 3.45
C ARG A 396 8.70 21.88 3.41
N GLU A 397 9.35 21.98 4.56
CA GLU A 397 10.76 22.39 4.61
C GLU A 397 11.68 21.30 4.02
N ILE A 398 11.43 20.02 4.31
CA ILE A 398 12.17 18.91 3.72
C ILE A 398 11.95 18.87 2.20
N GLU A 399 10.70 18.98 1.74
CA GLU A 399 10.33 19.02 0.32
C GLU A 399 11.05 20.16 -0.42
N ARG A 400 11.03 21.38 0.12
CA ARG A 400 11.76 22.54 -0.43
C ARG A 400 13.26 22.28 -0.52
N ARG A 401 13.88 21.82 0.57
CA ARG A 401 15.32 21.55 0.63
C ARG A 401 15.72 20.41 -0.30
N LEU A 402 14.82 19.45 -0.55
CA LEU A 402 15.03 18.37 -1.51
C LEU A 402 15.01 18.92 -2.94
N ALA A 403 14.01 19.76 -3.28
CA ALA A 403 13.92 20.42 -4.58
C ALA A 403 15.11 21.36 -4.86
N ASP A 404 15.58 22.08 -3.83
CA ASP A 404 16.76 22.97 -3.89
C ASP A 404 18.09 22.19 -3.90
N ARG A 405 18.07 20.85 -3.84
CA ARG A 405 19.26 19.96 -3.77
C ARG A 405 20.14 20.21 -2.53
N GLU A 406 19.59 20.73 -1.46
CA GLU A 406 20.29 20.82 -0.16
C GLU A 406 20.28 19.47 0.56
N ILE A 407 19.26 18.64 0.33
CA ILE A 407 19.18 17.26 0.78
C ILE A 407 19.64 16.37 -0.37
N MET A 408 20.68 15.57 -0.12
CA MET A 408 21.27 14.63 -1.09
C MET A 408 20.74 13.21 -0.93
N GLY A 409 20.25 12.87 0.26
CA GLY A 409 19.70 11.56 0.54
C GLY A 409 18.43 11.65 1.36
N VAL A 410 17.34 10.94 0.96
CA VAL A 410 16.10 10.87 1.74
C VAL A 410 15.62 9.42 1.86
N ALA A 411 15.43 8.96 3.11
CA ALA A 411 14.78 7.69 3.40
C ALA A 411 13.28 7.94 3.64
N SER A 412 12.42 7.33 2.83
CA SER A 412 10.98 7.59 2.87
C SER A 412 10.16 6.31 2.93
N THR A 413 8.98 6.41 3.54
CA THR A 413 7.89 5.46 3.30
C THR A 413 7.20 5.82 1.97
N ASN A 414 6.07 5.18 1.65
CA ASN A 414 5.23 5.53 0.49
C ASN A 414 4.73 7.01 0.52
N ALA A 415 5.02 7.77 1.57
CA ALA A 415 4.61 9.18 1.69
C ALA A 415 5.15 10.10 0.56
N LEU A 416 6.30 9.77 -0.06
CA LEU A 416 6.83 10.45 -1.24
C LEU A 416 6.55 9.70 -2.56
N GLU A 417 5.73 8.67 -2.55
CA GLU A 417 5.38 7.89 -3.75
C GLU A 417 4.43 8.66 -4.67
N LEU A 418 3.42 9.33 -4.09
CA LEU A 418 2.41 10.06 -4.84
C LEU A 418 2.88 11.48 -5.19
N GLY A 419 2.53 11.95 -6.34
CA GLY A 419 2.59 13.21 -7.11
C GLY A 419 3.25 14.47 -6.55
N ILE A 420 3.87 14.48 -5.37
CA ILE A 420 4.51 15.66 -4.79
C ILE A 420 5.71 16.07 -5.65
N ASP A 421 5.82 17.36 -5.96
CA ASP A 421 6.96 17.90 -6.72
C ASP A 421 8.17 18.14 -5.82
N ILE A 422 8.99 17.12 -5.71
CA ILE A 422 10.29 17.15 -4.99
C ILE A 422 11.48 17.36 -5.93
N GLY A 423 11.22 17.83 -7.16
CA GLY A 423 12.23 17.93 -8.21
C GLY A 423 12.57 16.57 -8.84
N SER A 424 13.60 16.55 -9.66
CA SER A 424 14.11 15.34 -10.30
C SER A 424 15.26 14.78 -9.49
N LEU A 425 15.06 13.59 -8.91
CA LEU A 425 16.10 12.84 -8.23
C LEU A 425 16.92 12.04 -9.24
N ASP A 426 18.19 11.77 -8.93
CA ASP A 426 19.11 11.09 -9.84
C ASP A 426 19.05 9.57 -9.66
N ALA A 427 18.78 9.09 -8.42
CA ALA A 427 18.63 7.66 -8.11
C ALA A 427 17.47 7.36 -7.17
N CYS A 428 16.91 6.15 -7.30
CA CYS A 428 15.88 5.60 -6.45
C CYS A 428 16.29 4.20 -5.96
N ILE A 429 16.20 3.96 -4.66
CA ILE A 429 16.38 2.64 -4.04
C ILE A 429 15.03 2.21 -3.48
N ILE A 430 14.56 1.02 -3.84
CA ILE A 430 13.30 0.43 -3.37
C ILE A 430 13.64 -0.82 -2.56
N VAL A 431 13.36 -0.81 -1.27
CA VAL A 431 13.72 -1.89 -0.35
C VAL A 431 12.54 -2.84 -0.17
N GLY A 432 12.60 -3.95 -0.89
CA GLY A 432 11.52 -4.90 -1.05
C GLY A 432 10.48 -4.46 -2.08
N TYR A 433 9.79 -5.43 -2.67
CA TYR A 433 8.70 -5.18 -3.59
C TYR A 433 7.56 -4.43 -2.89
N PRO A 434 7.08 -3.29 -3.40
CA PRO A 434 6.13 -2.43 -2.67
C PRO A 434 4.69 -2.95 -2.62
N GLY A 435 4.46 -4.19 -3.08
CA GLY A 435 3.16 -4.84 -3.08
C GLY A 435 2.43 -4.78 -4.42
N THR A 436 2.66 -3.77 -5.26
CA THR A 436 2.07 -3.68 -6.61
C THR A 436 3.09 -3.19 -7.63
N VAL A 437 2.92 -3.60 -8.90
CA VAL A 437 3.72 -3.10 -10.02
C VAL A 437 3.47 -1.60 -10.22
N ALA A 438 2.24 -1.14 -10.00
CA ALA A 438 1.90 0.27 -10.08
C ALA A 438 2.73 1.12 -9.08
N SER A 439 2.80 0.69 -7.81
CA SER A 439 3.61 1.35 -6.77
C SER A 439 5.11 1.29 -7.11
N LEU A 440 5.60 0.15 -7.59
CA LEU A 440 7.00 0.00 -8.03
C LEU A 440 7.37 1.05 -9.09
N TRP A 441 6.53 1.21 -10.12
CA TRP A 441 6.79 2.20 -11.17
C TRP A 441 6.59 3.64 -10.71
N GLN A 442 5.71 3.91 -9.74
CA GLN A 442 5.55 5.24 -9.15
C GLN A 442 6.78 5.63 -8.33
N GLN A 443 7.29 4.72 -7.50
CA GLN A 443 8.54 4.92 -6.74
C GLN A 443 9.73 5.09 -7.68
N ALA A 444 9.89 4.20 -8.66
CA ALA A 444 10.90 4.30 -9.71
C ALA A 444 10.78 5.59 -10.54
N GLY A 445 9.55 6.10 -10.70
CA GLY A 445 9.23 7.35 -11.38
C GLY A 445 9.73 8.60 -10.67
N ARG A 446 10.12 8.51 -9.40
CA ARG A 446 10.71 9.63 -8.66
C ARG A 446 12.12 9.98 -9.13
N ALA A 447 12.83 9.04 -9.74
CA ALA A 447 14.10 9.29 -10.39
C ALA A 447 13.94 9.50 -11.90
N GLY A 448 14.72 10.44 -12.47
CA GLY A 448 14.80 10.63 -13.92
C GLY A 448 13.63 11.37 -14.56
N ARG A 449 13.18 12.46 -13.98
CA ARG A 449 12.18 13.38 -14.60
C ARG A 449 12.78 14.25 -15.71
N GLY A 450 14.07 14.17 -16.00
CA GLY A 450 14.76 14.97 -17.00
C GLY A 450 15.36 14.13 -18.13
N ALA A 451 16.20 14.76 -18.94
CA ALA A 451 16.93 14.10 -20.04
C ALA A 451 18.09 13.21 -19.57
N LYS A 452 18.49 13.29 -18.29
CA LYS A 452 19.58 12.50 -17.71
C LYS A 452 19.15 11.08 -17.42
N GLU A 453 20.09 10.16 -17.58
CA GLU A 453 19.88 8.75 -17.22
C GLU A 453 19.77 8.63 -15.69
N ALA A 454 18.78 7.88 -15.21
CA ALA A 454 18.54 7.64 -13.79
C ALA A 454 18.85 6.20 -13.40
N LEU A 455 19.29 6.01 -12.14
CA LEU A 455 19.51 4.72 -11.53
C LEU A 455 18.34 4.32 -10.63
N ILE A 456 17.85 3.11 -10.79
CA ILE A 456 16.82 2.53 -9.94
C ILE A 456 17.32 1.19 -9.43
N PHE A 457 17.23 0.98 -8.11
CA PHE A 457 17.60 -0.27 -7.46
C PHE A 457 16.36 -0.86 -6.78
N LEU A 458 15.98 -2.09 -7.12
CA LEU A 458 15.08 -2.90 -6.34
C LEU A 458 15.91 -3.86 -5.50
N VAL A 459 15.94 -3.67 -4.19
CA VAL A 459 16.67 -4.49 -3.24
C VAL A 459 15.76 -5.58 -2.71
N GLY A 460 16.00 -6.85 -3.07
CA GLY A 460 15.16 -7.98 -2.70
C GLY A 460 15.18 -8.28 -1.20
N GLN A 461 14.03 -8.61 -0.65
CA GLN A 461 13.89 -9.15 0.70
C GLN A 461 13.94 -10.69 0.70
N ASN A 462 14.09 -11.27 1.89
CA ASN A 462 14.01 -12.72 2.06
C ASN A 462 12.53 -13.15 2.20
N ALA A 463 11.73 -12.85 1.18
CA ALA A 463 10.30 -13.14 1.09
C ALA A 463 9.99 -13.84 -0.26
N PRO A 464 8.95 -14.68 -0.35
CA PRO A 464 8.63 -15.46 -1.54
C PRO A 464 8.53 -14.61 -2.81
N ILE A 465 7.76 -13.52 -2.75
CA ILE A 465 7.55 -12.64 -3.91
C ILE A 465 8.82 -11.91 -4.34
N ASP A 466 9.60 -11.38 -3.38
CA ASP A 466 10.84 -10.69 -3.70
C ASP A 466 11.83 -11.63 -4.40
N GLN A 467 12.03 -12.84 -3.88
CA GLN A 467 12.94 -13.82 -4.47
C GLN A 467 12.45 -14.32 -5.83
N TYR A 468 11.14 -14.46 -6.01
CA TYR A 468 10.55 -14.77 -7.31
C TYR A 468 10.84 -13.67 -8.33
N LEU A 469 10.66 -12.40 -7.98
CA LEU A 469 10.94 -11.27 -8.88
C LEU A 469 12.43 -11.12 -9.18
N MET A 470 13.32 -11.45 -8.24
CA MET A 470 14.77 -11.49 -8.49
C MET A 470 15.15 -12.58 -9.50
N ALA A 471 14.46 -13.71 -9.51
CA ALA A 471 14.67 -14.78 -10.47
C ALA A 471 13.96 -14.56 -11.82
N HIS A 472 12.83 -13.86 -11.81
CA HIS A 472 11.96 -13.62 -12.98
C HIS A 472 11.83 -12.11 -13.28
N SER A 473 12.93 -11.54 -13.78
CA SER A 473 12.99 -10.11 -14.10
C SER A 473 11.94 -9.67 -15.12
N ASP A 474 11.58 -10.56 -16.07
CA ASP A 474 10.55 -10.34 -17.07
C ASP A 474 9.18 -10.02 -16.46
N TYR A 475 8.88 -10.52 -15.27
CA TYR A 475 7.63 -10.19 -14.57
C TYR A 475 7.52 -8.69 -14.28
N VAL A 476 8.61 -8.07 -13.83
CA VAL A 476 8.65 -6.64 -13.49
C VAL A 476 8.50 -5.76 -14.74
N PHE A 477 9.06 -6.21 -15.88
CA PHE A 477 9.21 -5.36 -17.07
C PHE A 477 8.21 -5.63 -18.20
N SER A 478 7.57 -6.80 -18.24
CA SER A 478 6.74 -7.23 -19.36
C SER A 478 5.28 -7.49 -19.02
N LYS A 479 4.93 -7.70 -17.75
CA LYS A 479 3.53 -7.97 -17.36
C LYS A 479 2.71 -6.70 -17.22
N SER A 480 1.41 -6.85 -17.51
CA SER A 480 0.40 -5.84 -17.20
C SER A 480 0.33 -5.61 -15.70
N PRO A 481 0.12 -4.39 -15.23
CA PRO A 481 -0.16 -4.10 -13.83
C PRO A 481 -1.39 -4.87 -13.31
N GLU A 482 -1.58 -4.85 -12.02
CA GLU A 482 -2.68 -5.50 -11.32
C GLU A 482 -4.03 -4.79 -11.58
N GLN A 483 -5.12 -5.49 -11.33
CA GLN A 483 -6.48 -4.96 -11.39
C GLN A 483 -6.87 -4.31 -10.08
N ALA A 484 -7.29 -3.05 -10.13
CA ALA A 484 -7.87 -2.35 -8.99
C ALA A 484 -9.29 -2.87 -8.72
N VAL A 485 -9.58 -3.17 -7.45
CA VAL A 485 -10.87 -3.71 -7.01
C VAL A 485 -11.56 -2.72 -6.08
N VAL A 486 -12.85 -2.53 -6.29
CA VAL A 486 -13.76 -1.79 -5.41
C VAL A 486 -15.11 -2.50 -5.38
N ASP A 487 -15.76 -2.46 -4.23
CA ASP A 487 -17.14 -2.92 -4.06
C ASP A 487 -17.99 -1.81 -3.42
N PRO A 488 -18.57 -0.92 -4.24
CA PRO A 488 -19.39 0.16 -3.75
C PRO A 488 -20.81 -0.28 -3.31
N ASP A 489 -21.14 -1.54 -3.54
CA ASP A 489 -22.46 -2.11 -3.23
C ASP A 489 -22.42 -2.96 -1.95
N ASN A 490 -21.26 -3.11 -1.32
CA ASN A 490 -21.12 -3.78 -0.02
C ASN A 490 -22.08 -3.20 1.01
N PRO A 491 -22.96 -4.02 1.63
CA PRO A 491 -24.03 -3.54 2.53
C PRO A 491 -23.49 -2.74 3.73
N HIS A 492 -22.34 -3.11 4.28
CA HIS A 492 -21.72 -2.43 5.41
C HIS A 492 -21.20 -1.02 5.03
N VAL A 493 -20.72 -0.84 3.78
CA VAL A 493 -20.36 0.47 3.24
C VAL A 493 -21.63 1.29 2.98
N VAL A 494 -22.61 0.69 2.29
CA VAL A 494 -23.86 1.33 1.90
C VAL A 494 -24.66 1.81 3.11
N LEU A 495 -24.72 1.03 4.20
CA LEU A 495 -25.40 1.36 5.45
C LEU A 495 -25.00 2.76 5.99
N GLY A 496 -23.69 3.00 6.10
CA GLY A 496 -23.18 4.29 6.58
C GLY A 496 -23.54 5.45 5.66
N HIS A 497 -23.48 5.22 4.35
CA HIS A 497 -23.72 6.24 3.35
C HIS A 497 -25.21 6.53 3.14
N LEU A 498 -26.10 5.57 3.32
CA LEU A 498 -27.56 5.80 3.32
C LEU A 498 -27.98 6.67 4.49
N LYS A 499 -27.44 6.44 5.71
CA LYS A 499 -27.64 7.35 6.86
C LYS A 499 -27.24 8.79 6.49
N CYS A 500 -26.07 8.96 5.87
CA CYS A 500 -25.60 10.28 5.42
C CYS A 500 -26.52 10.87 4.33
N ALA A 501 -26.92 10.07 3.36
CA ALA A 501 -27.75 10.49 2.25
C ALA A 501 -29.14 10.99 2.70
N CYS A 502 -29.81 10.27 3.61
CA CYS A 502 -31.10 10.69 4.19
C CYS A 502 -30.96 11.95 5.06
N ARG A 503 -29.80 12.15 5.71
CA ARG A 503 -29.51 13.34 6.52
C ARG A 503 -29.27 14.59 5.66
N GLU A 504 -28.68 14.43 4.49
CA GLU A 504 -28.32 15.52 3.57
C GLU A 504 -29.55 16.03 2.80
N LEU A 505 -30.28 15.12 2.20
CA LEU A 505 -31.54 15.40 1.46
C LEU A 505 -32.48 14.21 1.64
N PRO A 506 -33.80 14.43 1.68
CA PRO A 506 -34.74 13.32 1.62
C PRO A 506 -34.43 12.41 0.42
N LEU A 507 -34.38 11.10 0.64
CA LEU A 507 -34.07 10.12 -0.39
C LEU A 507 -35.36 9.59 -0.98
N ALA A 508 -35.68 9.95 -2.22
CA ALA A 508 -36.82 9.44 -2.94
C ALA A 508 -36.67 7.96 -3.29
N ASP A 509 -37.73 7.20 -3.35
CA ASP A 509 -37.71 5.77 -3.66
C ASP A 509 -37.02 5.48 -5.01
N GLU A 510 -37.26 6.32 -6.03
CA GLU A 510 -36.62 6.19 -7.34
C GLU A 510 -35.09 6.41 -7.32
N ALA A 511 -34.58 7.03 -6.25
CA ALA A 511 -33.15 7.31 -6.09
C ALA A 511 -32.42 6.27 -5.23
N VAL A 512 -33.13 5.30 -4.66
CA VAL A 512 -32.54 4.26 -3.80
C VAL A 512 -31.62 3.36 -4.62
N GLU A 513 -32.00 3.02 -5.85
CA GLU A 513 -31.19 2.20 -6.77
C GLU A 513 -29.75 2.74 -6.98
N LEU A 514 -29.53 4.06 -6.79
CA LEU A 514 -28.18 4.65 -6.88
C LEU A 514 -27.20 4.08 -5.85
N PHE A 515 -27.70 3.50 -4.76
CA PHE A 515 -26.88 2.95 -3.67
C PHE A 515 -26.67 1.43 -3.77
N GLY A 516 -27.13 0.83 -4.87
CA GLY A 516 -26.88 -0.59 -5.16
C GLY A 516 -28.05 -1.51 -4.79
N PRO A 517 -27.92 -2.82 -5.08
CA PRO A 517 -29.05 -3.76 -5.01
C PRO A 517 -29.57 -4.05 -3.59
N TYR A 518 -28.78 -3.78 -2.55
CA TYR A 518 -29.15 -4.02 -1.16
C TYR A 518 -29.68 -2.78 -0.45
N ALA A 519 -29.81 -1.64 -1.14
CA ALA A 519 -30.13 -0.37 -0.52
C ALA A 519 -31.54 -0.34 0.10
N ASP A 520 -32.52 -1.01 -0.52
CA ASP A 520 -33.90 -1.13 0.01
C ASP A 520 -33.89 -1.88 1.33
N VAL A 521 -33.27 -3.05 1.40
CA VAL A 521 -33.17 -3.87 2.62
C VAL A 521 -32.45 -3.13 3.74
N VAL A 522 -31.39 -2.39 3.40
CA VAL A 522 -30.66 -1.57 4.38
C VAL A 522 -31.52 -0.42 4.89
N LEU A 523 -32.35 0.20 4.06
CA LEU A 523 -33.27 1.26 4.49
C LEU A 523 -34.38 0.73 5.39
N GLU A 524 -34.92 -0.46 5.11
CA GLU A 524 -35.89 -1.14 5.97
C GLU A 524 -35.28 -1.42 7.36
N LEU A 525 -34.07 -1.94 7.42
CA LEU A 525 -33.34 -2.15 8.67
C LEU A 525 -33.13 -0.82 9.44
N LEU A 526 -32.77 0.25 8.72
CA LEU A 526 -32.58 1.58 9.32
C LEU A 526 -33.90 2.18 9.84
N GLU A 527 -35.03 1.83 9.25
CA GLU A 527 -36.38 2.23 9.73
C GLU A 527 -36.75 1.46 11.00
N GLU A 528 -36.52 0.14 11.04
CA GLU A 528 -36.71 -0.68 12.25
C GLU A 528 -35.87 -0.15 13.42
N GLU A 529 -34.65 0.23 13.18
CA GLU A 529 -33.73 0.85 14.15
C GLU A 529 -34.06 2.32 14.45
N ARG A 530 -35.07 2.90 13.80
CA ARG A 530 -35.52 4.29 13.96
C ARG A 530 -34.51 5.37 13.59
N PHE A 531 -33.57 5.07 12.73
CA PHE A 531 -32.67 6.08 12.17
C PHE A 531 -33.32 6.86 11.05
N VAL A 532 -34.18 6.22 10.27
CA VAL A 532 -34.93 6.85 9.17
C VAL A 532 -36.43 6.58 9.33
N GLY A 533 -37.24 7.30 8.60
CA GLY A 533 -38.66 7.05 8.47
C GLY A 533 -39.13 7.27 7.04
N HIS A 534 -39.96 6.36 6.50
CA HIS A 534 -40.49 6.40 5.16
C HIS A 534 -41.84 7.12 5.13
N ILE A 535 -41.93 8.25 4.43
CA ILE A 535 -43.13 9.08 4.35
C ILE A 535 -43.37 9.52 2.90
N GLN A 536 -44.48 9.15 2.31
CA GLN A 536 -44.93 9.58 0.98
C GLN A 536 -43.87 9.38 -0.13
N GLY A 537 -43.23 8.21 -0.15
CA GLY A 537 -42.23 7.87 -1.18
C GLY A 537 -40.88 8.52 -0.98
N ASN A 538 -40.58 8.96 0.24
CA ASN A 538 -39.29 9.53 0.62
C ASN A 538 -38.82 9.04 1.98
N TRP A 539 -37.55 8.79 2.11
CA TRP A 539 -36.85 8.43 3.34
C TRP A 539 -36.24 9.66 4.00
N TYR A 540 -36.59 9.89 5.26
CA TYR A 540 -36.18 11.04 6.06
C TYR A 540 -35.30 10.60 7.23
N TRP A 541 -34.26 11.35 7.52
CA TRP A 541 -33.43 11.16 8.71
C TRP A 541 -34.20 11.59 9.97
N THR A 542 -34.33 10.74 10.97
CA THR A 542 -35.13 10.98 12.20
C THR A 542 -34.27 11.07 13.47
N SER A 543 -32.98 10.63 13.42
CA SER A 543 -32.10 10.65 14.59
C SER A 543 -31.40 12.01 14.78
N SER A 544 -30.99 12.30 16.02
CA SER A 544 -30.15 13.45 16.35
C SER A 544 -28.68 13.26 16.04
N GLU A 545 -28.24 12.06 15.71
CA GLU A 545 -26.83 11.73 15.41
C GLU A 545 -26.31 12.42 14.15
N TYR A 546 -25.00 12.59 14.10
CA TYR A 546 -24.31 13.10 12.91
C TYR A 546 -23.63 11.95 12.17
N PRO A 547 -24.29 11.32 11.21
CA PRO A 547 -23.83 10.05 10.64
C PRO A 547 -22.47 10.15 9.92
N ALA A 548 -22.14 11.30 9.33
CA ALA A 548 -20.86 11.47 8.66
C ALA A 548 -19.65 11.40 9.60
N ALA A 549 -19.83 11.60 10.91
CA ALA A 549 -18.75 11.44 11.89
C ALA A 549 -18.47 9.96 12.24
N THR A 550 -19.44 9.09 12.02
CA THR A 550 -19.32 7.66 12.35
C THR A 550 -18.77 6.82 11.19
N VAL A 551 -18.78 7.33 9.96
CA VAL A 551 -18.28 6.64 8.77
C VAL A 551 -16.81 6.98 8.57
N ASN A 552 -15.94 5.97 8.66
CA ASN A 552 -14.54 6.09 8.31
C ASN A 552 -14.33 5.59 6.86
N LEU A 553 -13.87 6.49 5.97
CA LEU A 553 -13.71 6.12 4.55
C LEU A 553 -12.59 5.08 4.30
N ARG A 554 -11.69 4.88 5.25
CA ARG A 554 -10.55 3.94 5.09
C ARG A 554 -10.74 2.61 5.79
N ASN A 555 -11.76 2.50 6.66
CA ASN A 555 -12.10 1.27 7.35
C ASN A 555 -13.60 1.06 7.29
N ILE A 556 -14.04 -0.18 7.17
CA ILE A 556 -15.45 -0.52 7.39
C ILE A 556 -15.68 -0.45 8.89
N SER A 557 -16.69 0.34 9.29
CA SER A 557 -16.92 0.78 10.66
C SER A 557 -17.01 -0.37 11.66
N GLY A 558 -15.99 -0.48 12.51
CA GLY A 558 -16.03 -1.23 13.75
C GLY A 558 -15.74 -0.29 14.94
N PRO A 559 -15.87 -0.77 16.17
CA PRO A 559 -15.51 0.01 17.34
C PRO A 559 -14.06 0.50 17.27
N VAL A 560 -13.83 1.74 17.70
CA VAL A 560 -12.50 2.36 17.73
C VAL A 560 -12.02 2.44 19.17
N TYR A 561 -10.80 1.97 19.40
CA TYR A 561 -10.12 2.02 20.69
C TYR A 561 -9.21 3.24 20.78
N THR A 562 -9.31 3.97 21.88
CA THR A 562 -8.47 5.14 22.18
C THR A 562 -7.22 4.70 22.93
N ILE A 563 -6.05 5.23 22.55
CA ILE A 563 -4.78 4.96 23.24
C ILE A 563 -4.47 6.16 24.12
N GLN A 564 -4.45 5.94 25.44
CA GLN A 564 -4.27 6.97 26.45
C GLN A 564 -2.95 6.79 27.18
N ASP A 565 -2.05 7.76 27.04
CA ASP A 565 -0.77 7.75 27.74
C ASP A 565 -0.92 8.32 29.16
N GLU A 566 -0.63 7.47 30.15
CA GLU A 566 -0.68 7.80 31.57
C GLU A 566 0.59 8.53 32.07
N SER A 567 1.69 8.50 31.29
CA SER A 567 2.97 9.11 31.68
C SER A 567 2.91 10.64 31.69
N GLU A 568 2.10 11.25 30.84
CA GLU A 568 1.98 12.70 30.64
C GLU A 568 0.56 13.24 30.88
N GLY A 569 -0.14 12.72 31.91
CA GLY A 569 -1.43 13.28 32.33
C GLY A 569 -2.62 12.90 31.44
N GLU A 570 -2.79 11.63 31.14
CA GLU A 570 -3.96 11.09 30.40
C GLU A 570 -4.09 11.64 28.97
N ARG A 571 -2.99 11.80 28.26
CA ARG A 571 -2.96 12.28 26.89
C ARG A 571 -3.38 11.19 25.89
N VAL A 572 -4.32 11.48 25.00
CA VAL A 572 -4.63 10.61 23.87
C VAL A 572 -3.51 10.73 22.82
N ILE A 573 -2.86 9.59 22.53
CA ILE A 573 -1.77 9.52 21.54
C ILE A 573 -2.21 8.93 20.20
N GLY A 574 -3.34 8.21 20.14
CA GLY A 574 -3.83 7.61 18.92
C GLY A 574 -5.12 6.85 19.08
N THR A 575 -5.58 6.27 17.98
CA THR A 575 -6.74 5.38 17.95
C THR A 575 -6.46 4.19 17.03
N LEU A 576 -7.02 3.01 17.33
CA LEU A 576 -6.99 1.81 16.50
C LEU A 576 -8.38 1.20 16.37
N ASP A 577 -8.64 0.51 15.26
CA ASP A 577 -9.81 -0.34 15.12
C ASP A 577 -9.73 -1.54 16.07
N GLU A 578 -10.86 -2.21 16.31
CA GLU A 578 -10.96 -3.29 17.30
C GLU A 578 -10.00 -4.45 17.00
N SER A 579 -9.90 -4.90 15.75
CA SER A 579 -9.04 -6.03 15.40
C SER A 579 -7.57 -5.71 15.60
N SER A 580 -7.16 -4.51 15.24
CA SER A 580 -5.82 -3.98 15.47
C SER A 580 -5.56 -3.74 16.97
N ALA A 581 -6.56 -3.26 17.71
CA ALA A 581 -6.44 -2.99 19.13
C ALA A 581 -6.22 -4.28 19.93
N LEU A 582 -7.05 -5.30 19.73
CA LEU A 582 -6.90 -6.58 20.44
C LEU A 582 -5.56 -7.27 20.10
N SER A 583 -5.04 -7.08 18.88
CA SER A 583 -3.76 -7.67 18.47
C SER A 583 -2.52 -6.87 18.90
N GLN A 584 -2.62 -5.54 19.10
CA GLN A 584 -1.47 -4.67 19.34
C GLN A 584 -1.49 -3.98 20.70
N LEU A 585 -2.67 -3.88 21.36
CA LEU A 585 -2.88 -3.15 22.60
C LEU A 585 -3.37 -4.08 23.74
N HIS A 586 -3.24 -5.40 23.58
CA HIS A 586 -3.56 -6.34 24.66
C HIS A 586 -2.72 -6.05 25.92
N ASP A 587 -3.15 -6.52 27.07
CA ASP A 587 -2.42 -6.37 28.32
C ASP A 587 -0.97 -6.83 28.15
N HIS A 588 -0.03 -6.04 28.67
CA HIS A 588 1.43 -6.24 28.60
C HIS A 588 2.02 -6.17 27.16
N ALA A 589 1.27 -5.69 26.17
CA ALA A 589 1.83 -5.41 24.85
C ALA A 589 2.85 -4.26 24.91
N VAL A 590 3.76 -4.25 23.93
CA VAL A 590 4.65 -3.11 23.66
C VAL A 590 4.20 -2.48 22.37
N TYR A 591 3.51 -1.35 22.49
CA TYR A 591 3.05 -0.54 21.37
C TYR A 591 4.12 0.46 20.95
N ILE A 592 4.37 0.59 19.65
CA ILE A 592 5.37 1.53 19.11
C ILE A 592 4.65 2.70 18.45
N HIS A 593 4.89 3.90 18.98
CA HIS A 593 4.30 5.13 18.45
C HIS A 593 5.37 6.20 18.26
N ALA A 594 5.50 6.74 17.04
CA ALA A 594 6.49 7.76 16.68
C ALA A 594 7.94 7.42 17.08
N GLY A 595 8.32 6.13 16.98
CA GLY A 595 9.66 5.64 17.35
C GLY A 595 9.88 5.38 18.84
N GLU A 596 8.91 5.71 19.68
CA GLU A 596 8.94 5.48 21.11
C GLU A 596 8.16 4.22 21.48
N THR A 597 8.60 3.51 22.52
CA THR A 597 7.96 2.31 23.04
C THR A 597 7.03 2.63 24.21
N TYR A 598 5.81 2.13 24.13
CA TYR A 598 4.78 2.25 25.15
C TYR A 598 4.37 0.87 25.63
N PHE A 599 4.44 0.66 26.95
CA PHE A 599 3.96 -0.56 27.57
C PHE A 599 2.46 -0.43 27.85
N VAL A 600 1.66 -1.40 27.41
CA VAL A 600 0.22 -1.43 27.68
C VAL A 600 0.01 -1.99 29.10
N ASN A 601 -0.40 -1.13 30.03
CA ASN A 601 -0.70 -1.51 31.40
C ASN A 601 -2.03 -2.28 31.45
N ARG A 602 -3.04 -1.84 30.66
CA ARG A 602 -4.37 -2.44 30.64
C ARG A 602 -5.12 -2.06 29.35
N LEU A 603 -5.82 -3.05 28.78
CA LEU A 603 -6.83 -2.84 27.72
C LEU A 603 -8.23 -2.96 28.30
N ASP A 604 -8.98 -1.86 28.34
CA ASP A 604 -10.38 -1.85 28.75
C ASP A 604 -11.28 -2.05 27.53
N ILE A 605 -11.72 -3.29 27.34
CA ILE A 605 -12.58 -3.67 26.18
C ILE A 605 -13.95 -3.00 26.28
N GLY A 606 -14.50 -2.83 27.50
CA GLY A 606 -15.81 -2.23 27.70
C GLY A 606 -15.84 -0.73 27.40
N GLN A 607 -14.81 0.00 27.83
CA GLN A 607 -14.67 1.43 27.57
C GLN A 607 -13.96 1.74 26.25
N LYS A 608 -13.36 0.72 25.60
CA LYS A 608 -12.56 0.84 24.37
C LYS A 608 -11.37 1.79 24.54
N ILE A 609 -10.65 1.64 25.64
CA ILE A 609 -9.47 2.44 25.99
C ILE A 609 -8.31 1.51 26.33
N ALA A 610 -7.16 1.75 25.70
CA ALA A 610 -5.89 1.16 26.08
C ALA A 610 -5.07 2.18 26.89
N PHE A 611 -4.73 1.83 28.12
CA PHE A 611 -3.90 2.64 29.01
C PHE A 611 -2.45 2.23 28.81
N VAL A 612 -1.62 3.17 28.38
CA VAL A 612 -0.23 2.92 28.03
C VAL A 612 0.71 3.84 28.82
N GLU A 613 1.92 3.36 29.04
CA GLU A 613 2.99 4.10 29.71
C GLU A 613 4.25 4.07 28.86
N ARG A 614 4.86 5.24 28.65
CA ARG A 614 6.14 5.31 27.92
C ARG A 614 7.23 4.61 28.71
N ARG A 615 7.83 3.58 28.14
CA ARG A 615 8.95 2.81 28.71
C ARG A 615 9.99 2.54 27.63
N ASP A 616 11.26 2.71 27.97
CA ASP A 616 12.36 2.31 27.10
C ASP A 616 12.59 0.80 27.27
N LEU A 617 12.20 0.03 26.24
CA LEU A 617 12.23 -1.43 26.24
C LEU A 617 13.07 -1.94 25.07
N ASP A 618 13.85 -3.00 25.29
CA ASP A 618 14.70 -3.63 24.28
C ASP A 618 13.98 -4.74 23.46
N TYR A 619 12.66 -4.89 23.66
CA TYR A 619 11.82 -5.88 22.98
C TYR A 619 10.48 -5.28 22.54
N TYR A 620 9.86 -5.94 21.59
CA TYR A 620 8.46 -5.71 21.17
C TYR A 620 7.63 -6.97 21.34
N THR A 621 6.31 -6.84 21.28
CA THR A 621 5.39 -7.97 21.39
C THR A 621 4.75 -8.28 20.05
N GLN A 622 4.48 -9.55 19.82
CA GLN A 622 3.79 -10.06 18.64
C GLN A 622 2.68 -11.01 19.08
N SER A 623 1.44 -10.65 18.83
CA SER A 623 0.28 -11.50 19.09
C SER A 623 0.31 -12.75 18.20
N ILE A 624 -0.21 -13.85 18.73
CA ILE A 624 -0.33 -15.11 18.03
C ILE A 624 -1.82 -15.38 17.88
N GLN A 625 -2.25 -15.50 16.61
CA GLN A 625 -3.64 -15.64 16.25
C GLN A 625 -3.92 -17.07 15.78
N SER A 626 -5.11 -17.56 16.09
CA SER A 626 -5.66 -18.81 15.60
C SER A 626 -7.03 -18.52 15.00
N SER A 627 -7.23 -18.91 13.74
CA SER A 627 -8.49 -18.67 13.02
C SER A 627 -9.14 -19.99 12.67
N GLN A 628 -10.46 -20.04 12.84
CA GLN A 628 -11.35 -21.09 12.36
C GLN A 628 -12.33 -20.47 11.38
N ILE A 629 -12.84 -21.25 10.47
CA ILE A 629 -13.77 -20.77 9.46
C ILE A 629 -15.02 -21.67 9.42
N ARG A 630 -16.17 -21.05 9.17
CA ARG A 630 -17.44 -21.72 8.95
C ARG A 630 -18.03 -21.21 7.65
N ILE A 631 -18.47 -22.11 6.78
CA ILE A 631 -19.23 -21.75 5.59
C ILE A 631 -20.67 -21.50 6.02
N ASP A 632 -21.19 -20.31 5.77
CA ASP A 632 -22.56 -19.91 6.08
C ASP A 632 -23.47 -20.11 4.87
N GLU A 633 -23.03 -19.69 3.67
CA GLU A 633 -23.72 -19.94 2.41
C GLU A 633 -22.72 -20.24 1.29
N THR A 634 -23.08 -21.16 0.39
CA THR A 634 -22.29 -21.49 -0.78
C THR A 634 -22.98 -20.90 -2.01
N GLU A 635 -22.36 -19.92 -2.64
CA GLU A 635 -22.87 -19.32 -3.87
C GLU A 635 -22.52 -20.18 -5.09
N ASP A 636 -21.24 -20.58 -5.18
CA ASP A 636 -20.71 -21.40 -6.28
C ASP A 636 -19.89 -22.57 -5.74
N ASN A 637 -20.06 -23.75 -6.36
CA ASN A 637 -19.29 -24.94 -6.05
C ASN A 637 -19.13 -25.80 -7.30
N TRP A 638 -17.88 -26.13 -7.65
CA TRP A 638 -17.59 -26.95 -8.81
C TRP A 638 -16.31 -27.79 -8.64
N GLU A 639 -16.16 -28.78 -9.48
CA GLU A 639 -14.93 -29.58 -9.53
C GLU A 639 -13.95 -29.00 -10.56
N TRP A 640 -12.73 -28.74 -10.13
CA TRP A 640 -11.64 -28.29 -10.98
C TRP A 640 -10.47 -29.27 -10.88
N ARG A 641 -10.19 -30.01 -11.97
CA ARG A 641 -9.12 -31.01 -12.00
C ARG A 641 -9.20 -32.02 -10.84
N GLY A 642 -10.39 -32.41 -10.43
CA GLY A 642 -10.64 -33.32 -9.30
C GLY A 642 -10.55 -32.67 -7.91
N ALA A 643 -10.14 -31.39 -7.82
CA ALA A 643 -10.20 -30.58 -6.60
C ALA A 643 -11.59 -29.97 -6.45
N ALA A 644 -12.08 -29.85 -5.21
CA ALA A 644 -13.29 -29.10 -4.94
C ALA A 644 -12.94 -27.61 -4.79
N LEU A 645 -13.53 -26.79 -5.66
CA LEU A 645 -13.48 -25.33 -5.59
C LEU A 645 -14.85 -24.81 -5.20
N GLY A 646 -14.88 -23.78 -4.35
CA GLY A 646 -16.13 -23.10 -4.03
C GLY A 646 -15.90 -21.64 -3.67
N PHE A 647 -17.01 -20.92 -3.62
CA PHE A 647 -17.09 -19.53 -3.21
C PHE A 647 -18.39 -19.28 -2.47
N GLY A 648 -18.37 -18.38 -1.50
CA GLY A 648 -19.58 -17.98 -0.76
C GLY A 648 -19.26 -17.26 0.53
N ASP A 649 -20.31 -17.08 1.33
CA ASP A 649 -20.26 -16.40 2.62
C ASP A 649 -19.70 -17.31 3.70
N VAL A 650 -18.85 -16.71 4.54
CA VAL A 650 -18.18 -17.43 5.62
C VAL A 650 -18.09 -16.55 6.88
N THR A 651 -18.08 -17.20 8.04
CA THR A 651 -17.70 -16.60 9.31
C THR A 651 -16.31 -17.07 9.70
N VAL A 652 -15.39 -16.13 9.83
CA VAL A 652 -14.02 -16.36 10.34
C VAL A 652 -13.95 -15.98 11.80
N THR A 653 -13.72 -16.95 12.68
CA THR A 653 -13.53 -16.73 14.13
C THR A 653 -12.05 -16.71 14.44
N THR A 654 -11.54 -15.55 14.91
CA THR A 654 -10.12 -15.36 15.26
C THR A 654 -9.96 -15.19 16.76
N ALA A 655 -9.16 -16.05 17.37
CA ALA A 655 -8.75 -15.97 18.77
C ALA A 655 -7.29 -15.55 18.90
N ILE A 656 -6.95 -14.82 19.97
CA ILE A 656 -5.58 -14.40 20.31
C ILE A 656 -5.22 -15.01 21.67
N PRO A 657 -4.83 -16.30 21.73
CA PRO A 657 -4.61 -17.00 23.00
C PRO A 657 -3.32 -16.58 23.71
N MET A 658 -2.36 -15.99 23.00
CA MET A 658 -1.07 -15.63 23.58
C MET A 658 -0.30 -14.64 22.72
N PHE A 659 0.77 -14.08 23.26
CA PHE A 659 1.74 -13.28 22.52
C PHE A 659 3.17 -13.70 22.82
N LYS A 660 4.08 -13.34 21.91
CA LYS A 660 5.50 -13.59 21.97
C LYS A 660 6.24 -12.27 22.20
N LYS A 661 7.25 -12.29 23.10
CA LYS A 661 8.21 -11.19 23.29
C LYS A 661 9.42 -11.40 22.38
N VAL A 662 9.79 -10.40 21.62
CA VAL A 662 10.88 -10.47 20.62
C VAL A 662 11.85 -9.31 20.81
N ARG A 663 13.13 -9.60 20.99
CA ARG A 663 14.18 -8.56 21.13
C ARG A 663 14.37 -7.78 19.83
N PHE A 664 14.53 -6.46 19.90
CA PHE A 664 14.67 -5.62 18.71
C PHE A 664 15.91 -5.95 17.87
N GLU A 665 17.06 -6.07 18.50
CA GLU A 665 18.33 -6.24 17.78
C GLU A 665 18.55 -7.65 17.24
N SER A 666 18.45 -8.64 18.12
CA SER A 666 18.76 -10.05 17.79
C SER A 666 17.58 -10.83 17.21
N ARG A 667 16.35 -10.30 17.35
CA ARG A 667 15.07 -10.96 17.04
C ARG A 667 14.86 -12.29 17.78
N ASP A 668 15.58 -12.50 18.87
CA ASP A 668 15.40 -13.68 19.72
C ASP A 668 14.07 -13.63 20.45
N SER A 669 13.45 -14.80 20.62
CA SER A 669 12.26 -14.94 21.44
C SER A 669 12.64 -14.90 22.92
N LEU A 670 12.06 -13.97 23.67
CA LEU A 670 12.24 -13.86 25.12
C LEU A 670 11.22 -14.68 25.91
N GLY A 671 10.22 -15.25 25.22
CA GLY A 671 9.17 -16.08 25.85
C GLY A 671 7.78 -15.73 25.31
N PHE A 672 6.78 -16.44 25.88
CA PHE A 672 5.38 -16.31 25.53
C PHE A 672 4.57 -16.01 26.79
N GLU A 673 3.48 -15.24 26.63
CA GLU A 673 2.47 -15.04 27.69
C GLU A 673 1.09 -15.35 27.13
N GLN A 674 0.22 -15.93 27.96
CA GLN A 674 -1.17 -16.24 27.61
C GLN A 674 -2.04 -14.99 27.72
N LEU A 675 -3.09 -14.94 26.90
CA LEU A 675 -4.10 -13.89 26.87
C LEU A 675 -5.48 -14.50 27.00
N GLU A 676 -6.36 -13.79 27.69
CA GLU A 676 -7.79 -14.11 27.82
C GLU A 676 -8.60 -13.03 27.09
N LEU A 677 -8.52 -12.99 25.77
CA LEU A 677 -9.28 -12.07 24.92
C LEU A 677 -10.50 -12.76 24.32
N PRO A 678 -11.61 -12.06 24.13
CA PRO A 678 -12.76 -12.62 23.42
C PRO A 678 -12.38 -12.93 21.97
N PRO A 679 -12.88 -14.04 21.40
CA PRO A 679 -12.73 -14.31 19.98
C PRO A 679 -13.44 -13.22 19.16
N GLN A 680 -12.91 -12.92 17.99
CA GLN A 680 -13.49 -11.99 17.03
C GLN A 680 -14.13 -12.77 15.89
N GLU A 681 -15.36 -12.45 15.56
CA GLU A 681 -16.06 -13.00 14.41
C GLU A 681 -16.09 -11.98 13.27
N LEU A 682 -15.79 -12.44 12.07
CA LEU A 682 -15.81 -11.68 10.83
C LEU A 682 -16.68 -12.42 9.82
N GLU A 683 -17.85 -11.89 9.54
CA GLU A 683 -18.70 -12.33 8.44
C GLU A 683 -18.17 -11.72 7.15
N THR A 684 -17.74 -12.56 6.20
CA THR A 684 -17.07 -12.14 4.97
C THR A 684 -17.27 -13.15 3.85
N VAL A 685 -16.63 -12.93 2.72
CA VAL A 685 -16.62 -13.88 1.59
C VAL A 685 -15.27 -14.61 1.49
N ALA A 686 -15.32 -15.85 1.07
CA ALA A 686 -14.14 -16.66 0.82
C ALA A 686 -14.27 -17.50 -0.46
N MET A 687 -13.13 -17.73 -1.10
CA MET A 687 -12.96 -18.88 -1.99
C MET A 687 -12.29 -20.01 -1.21
N TRP A 688 -12.62 -21.24 -1.52
CA TRP A 688 -11.94 -22.41 -0.94
C TRP A 688 -11.52 -23.41 -1.99
N LEU A 689 -10.42 -24.08 -1.68
CA LEU A 689 -9.82 -25.13 -2.49
C LEU A 689 -9.51 -26.33 -1.61
N ALA A 690 -10.12 -27.47 -1.91
CA ALA A 690 -9.80 -28.73 -1.29
C ALA A 690 -9.17 -29.68 -2.32
N PRO A 691 -8.05 -30.33 -1.97
CA PRO A 691 -7.35 -31.20 -2.91
C PRO A 691 -8.17 -32.46 -3.27
N PRO A 692 -7.91 -33.07 -4.44
CA PRO A 692 -8.54 -34.32 -4.80
C PRO A 692 -8.29 -35.40 -3.74
N VAL A 693 -9.34 -36.10 -3.32
CA VAL A 693 -9.28 -37.13 -2.26
C VAL A 693 -8.24 -38.20 -2.58
N GLU A 694 -8.15 -38.60 -3.86
CA GLU A 694 -7.18 -39.61 -4.29
C GLU A 694 -5.75 -39.11 -4.18
N LEU A 695 -5.50 -37.87 -4.53
CA LEU A 695 -4.20 -37.21 -4.36
C LEU A 695 -3.81 -37.12 -2.87
N ALA A 696 -4.74 -36.69 -2.02
CA ALA A 696 -4.53 -36.61 -0.57
C ALA A 696 -4.16 -37.99 0.02
N ARG A 697 -4.89 -39.06 -0.38
CA ARG A 697 -4.59 -40.46 0.03
C ARG A 697 -3.21 -40.92 -0.46
N GLU A 698 -2.83 -40.58 -1.68
CA GLU A 698 -1.51 -40.94 -2.22
C GLU A 698 -0.38 -40.24 -1.45
N LEU A 699 -0.54 -38.93 -1.13
CA LEU A 699 0.42 -38.20 -0.31
C LEU A 699 0.56 -38.79 1.10
N MET A 700 -0.56 -39.19 1.72
CA MET A 700 -0.53 -39.89 3.03
C MET A 700 0.21 -41.21 2.98
N ARG A 701 0.04 -42.01 1.90
CA ARG A 701 0.81 -43.26 1.70
C ARG A 701 2.31 -43.00 1.60
N ARG A 702 2.72 -41.85 1.06
CA ARG A 702 4.12 -41.38 1.00
C ARG A 702 4.59 -40.73 2.28
N ARG A 703 3.80 -40.74 3.36
CA ARG A 703 4.06 -40.13 4.67
C ARG A 703 4.19 -38.62 4.61
N ILE A 704 3.48 -37.99 3.70
CA ILE A 704 3.35 -36.52 3.61
C ILE A 704 2.10 -36.09 4.39
N VAL A 705 2.25 -35.11 5.26
CA VAL A 705 1.14 -34.53 6.00
C VAL A 705 0.45 -33.49 5.13
N VAL A 706 -0.75 -33.83 4.64
CA VAL A 706 -1.50 -33.02 3.67
C VAL A 706 -1.78 -31.61 4.23
N GLY A 707 -2.18 -31.50 5.49
CA GLY A 707 -2.43 -30.20 6.13
C GLY A 707 -1.19 -29.29 6.15
N GLU A 708 0.02 -29.84 6.39
CA GLU A 708 1.26 -29.04 6.31
C GLU A 708 1.54 -28.57 4.87
N ALA A 709 1.30 -29.45 3.89
CA ALA A 709 1.46 -29.08 2.48
C ALA A 709 0.51 -27.95 2.09
N ILE A 710 -0.75 -28.02 2.52
CA ILE A 710 -1.77 -26.98 2.28
C ILE A 710 -1.36 -25.68 2.97
N VAL A 711 -0.87 -25.72 4.21
CA VAL A 711 -0.38 -24.50 4.91
C VAL A 711 0.78 -23.87 4.14
N GLY A 712 1.71 -24.65 3.62
CA GLY A 712 2.79 -24.14 2.80
C GLY A 712 2.27 -23.44 1.54
N ILE A 713 1.30 -24.03 0.86
CA ILE A 713 0.63 -23.43 -0.32
C ILE A 713 -0.11 -22.16 0.08
N ALA A 714 -0.86 -22.18 1.19
CA ALA A 714 -1.61 -21.06 1.72
C ALA A 714 -0.74 -19.82 1.96
N ASN A 715 0.40 -20.02 2.62
CA ASN A 715 1.37 -18.97 2.88
C ASN A 715 1.90 -18.34 1.57
N VAL A 716 2.17 -19.15 0.56
CA VAL A 716 2.65 -18.64 -0.73
C VAL A 716 1.55 -17.91 -1.49
N LEU A 717 0.32 -18.43 -1.48
CA LEU A 717 -0.81 -17.84 -2.22
C LEU A 717 -1.15 -16.44 -1.71
N VAL A 718 -1.13 -16.20 -0.40
CA VAL A 718 -1.33 -14.85 0.17
C VAL A 718 -0.25 -13.87 -0.30
N GLU A 719 1.00 -14.31 -0.33
CA GLU A 719 2.11 -13.48 -0.82
C GLU A 719 2.06 -13.24 -2.34
N VAL A 720 1.51 -14.19 -3.09
CA VAL A 720 1.37 -14.12 -4.56
C VAL A 720 0.12 -13.36 -5.00
N ALA A 721 -0.95 -13.35 -4.19
CA ALA A 721 -2.21 -12.69 -4.52
C ALA A 721 -2.04 -11.23 -4.98
N PRO A 722 -1.20 -10.38 -4.35
CA PRO A 722 -0.97 -9.02 -4.81
C PRO A 722 -0.40 -8.87 -6.22
N LEU A 723 0.14 -9.94 -6.81
CA LEU A 723 0.60 -9.93 -8.21
C LEU A 723 -0.56 -10.00 -9.23
N TYR A 724 -1.72 -10.39 -8.79
CA TYR A 724 -2.91 -10.61 -9.63
C TYR A 724 -4.05 -9.66 -9.28
N VAL A 725 -4.15 -9.33 -8.00
CA VAL A 725 -5.18 -8.44 -7.44
C VAL A 725 -4.50 -7.27 -6.76
N MET A 726 -4.88 -6.04 -7.09
CA MET A 726 -4.31 -4.85 -6.48
C MET A 726 -4.81 -4.68 -5.04
N CYS A 727 -4.21 -5.45 -4.14
CA CYS A 727 -4.49 -5.45 -2.71
C CYS A 727 -3.17 -5.40 -1.92
N ASP A 728 -3.24 -5.07 -0.64
CA ASP A 728 -2.15 -5.35 0.28
C ASP A 728 -2.27 -6.78 0.82
N VAL A 729 -1.16 -7.41 1.20
CA VAL A 729 -1.18 -8.75 1.83
C VAL A 729 -2.08 -8.77 3.08
N GLN A 730 -2.29 -7.61 3.71
CA GLN A 730 -3.16 -7.46 4.86
C GLN A 730 -4.66 -7.45 4.52
N ASP A 731 -5.03 -7.26 3.26
CA ASP A 731 -6.44 -7.22 2.81
C ASP A 731 -7.03 -8.62 2.63
N ILE A 732 -6.17 -9.63 2.44
CA ILE A 732 -6.55 -11.02 2.25
C ILE A 732 -6.11 -11.84 3.46
N GLY A 733 -7.01 -12.65 3.99
CA GLY A 733 -6.72 -13.67 5.00
C GLY A 733 -6.61 -15.05 4.38
N VAL A 734 -5.89 -15.92 5.06
CA VAL A 734 -5.86 -17.33 4.72
C VAL A 734 -6.12 -18.18 5.96
N THR A 735 -6.96 -19.17 5.83
CA THR A 735 -7.23 -20.17 6.86
C THR A 735 -7.15 -21.56 6.24
N VAL A 736 -6.53 -22.48 6.94
CA VAL A 736 -6.57 -23.90 6.60
C VAL A 736 -7.39 -24.61 7.66
N ASP A 737 -8.48 -25.22 7.26
CA ASP A 737 -9.46 -25.83 8.17
C ASP A 737 -9.95 -27.18 7.62
N ALA A 738 -10.09 -28.16 8.50
CA ALA A 738 -10.63 -29.46 8.20
C ALA A 738 -12.07 -29.63 8.71
N GLY A 739 -12.55 -28.74 9.56
CA GLY A 739 -13.83 -28.89 10.26
C GLY A 739 -15.04 -28.66 9.39
N CYS A 740 -15.00 -27.68 8.48
CA CYS A 740 -16.13 -27.32 7.62
C CYS A 740 -16.52 -28.39 6.61
N LEU A 741 -15.52 -28.95 5.94
CA LEU A 741 -15.71 -29.87 4.81
C LEU A 741 -15.43 -31.34 5.18
N GLY A 742 -14.93 -31.58 6.42
CA GLY A 742 -14.53 -32.92 6.86
C GLY A 742 -13.17 -33.40 6.31
N TYR A 743 -12.44 -32.49 5.64
CA TYR A 743 -11.10 -32.72 5.10
C TYR A 743 -10.37 -31.38 5.00
N ASP A 744 -9.03 -31.42 5.01
CA ASP A 744 -8.21 -30.21 4.95
C ASP A 744 -8.50 -29.38 3.68
N ALA A 745 -8.85 -28.13 3.84
CA ALA A 745 -9.09 -27.19 2.75
C ALA A 745 -8.43 -25.84 3.04
N LEU A 746 -8.00 -25.18 1.98
CA LEU A 746 -7.49 -23.83 1.97
C LEU A 746 -8.64 -22.85 1.74
N PHE A 747 -8.75 -21.82 2.55
CA PHE A 747 -9.68 -20.71 2.37
C PHE A 747 -8.90 -19.42 2.20
N LEU A 748 -9.12 -18.70 1.09
CA LEU A 748 -8.71 -17.32 0.92
C LEU A 748 -9.92 -16.43 1.12
N HIS A 749 -9.88 -15.55 2.11
CA HIS A 749 -11.01 -14.72 2.49
C HIS A 749 -10.64 -13.24 2.55
N ASP A 750 -11.60 -12.39 2.30
CA ASP A 750 -11.45 -10.96 2.50
C ASP A 750 -11.38 -10.64 4.01
N ARG A 751 -10.53 -9.69 4.41
CA ARG A 751 -10.44 -9.26 5.82
C ARG A 751 -11.38 -8.10 6.17
N TYR A 752 -12.47 -8.00 5.42
CA TYR A 752 -13.48 -6.94 5.59
C TYR A 752 -14.87 -7.52 5.67
N PRO A 753 -15.75 -6.97 6.53
CA PRO A 753 -17.14 -7.39 6.61
C PRO A 753 -17.85 -7.34 5.26
N GLY A 754 -18.57 -8.41 4.91
CA GLY A 754 -19.26 -8.56 3.63
C GLY A 754 -18.34 -8.66 2.42
N GLY A 755 -17.00 -8.73 2.60
CA GLY A 755 -16.01 -8.82 1.52
C GLY A 755 -15.80 -7.51 0.75
N MET A 756 -14.74 -7.48 -0.06
CA MET A 756 -14.41 -6.37 -0.98
C MET A 756 -14.19 -6.86 -2.41
N GLY A 757 -14.44 -8.15 -2.65
CA GLY A 757 -14.29 -8.81 -3.95
C GLY A 757 -12.86 -9.30 -4.22
N TYR A 758 -11.97 -9.30 -3.25
CA TYR A 758 -10.61 -9.83 -3.42
C TYR A 758 -10.62 -11.36 -3.57
N ALA A 759 -11.36 -12.07 -2.71
CA ALA A 759 -11.48 -13.52 -2.77
C ALA A 759 -12.08 -14.00 -4.10
N HIS A 760 -13.08 -13.29 -4.63
CA HIS A 760 -13.67 -13.57 -5.94
C HIS A 760 -12.65 -13.40 -7.07
N ARG A 761 -11.86 -12.32 -7.04
CA ARG A 761 -10.78 -12.10 -8.03
C ARG A 761 -9.66 -13.13 -7.91
N CYS A 762 -9.31 -13.56 -6.70
CA CYS A 762 -8.36 -14.66 -6.51
C CYS A 762 -8.88 -15.96 -7.13
N LEU A 763 -10.17 -16.22 -7.01
CA LEU A 763 -10.81 -17.37 -7.62
C LEU A 763 -10.71 -17.35 -9.16
N GLU A 764 -11.00 -16.21 -9.80
CA GLU A 764 -10.85 -16.02 -11.24
C GLU A 764 -9.42 -16.27 -11.73
N GLN A 765 -8.43 -16.05 -10.88
CA GLN A 765 -7.01 -16.14 -11.19
C GLN A 765 -6.32 -17.37 -10.55
N ILE A 766 -7.08 -18.29 -9.95
CA ILE A 766 -6.53 -19.36 -9.09
C ILE A 766 -5.52 -20.26 -9.81
N GLU A 767 -5.74 -20.62 -11.07
CA GLU A 767 -4.82 -21.44 -11.85
C GLU A 767 -3.46 -20.74 -12.05
N GLN A 768 -3.49 -19.46 -12.34
CA GLN A 768 -2.27 -18.65 -12.52
C GLN A 768 -1.54 -18.46 -11.20
N MET A 769 -2.29 -18.23 -10.11
CA MET A 769 -1.74 -18.10 -8.75
C MET A 769 -1.07 -19.41 -8.31
N LEU A 770 -1.72 -20.56 -8.49
CA LEU A 770 -1.16 -21.89 -8.19
C LEU A 770 0.08 -22.18 -9.05
N THR A 771 0.04 -21.82 -10.33
CA THR A 771 1.21 -21.97 -11.22
C THR A 771 2.41 -21.14 -10.73
N THR A 772 2.15 -19.90 -10.27
CA THR A 772 3.21 -19.06 -9.72
C THR A 772 3.69 -19.58 -8.36
N ALA A 773 2.78 -20.05 -7.50
CA ALA A 773 3.14 -20.71 -6.25
C ALA A 773 4.03 -21.94 -6.48
N TYR A 774 3.70 -22.77 -7.46
CA TYR A 774 4.55 -23.90 -7.85
C TYR A 774 5.97 -23.46 -8.26
N LYS A 775 6.10 -22.41 -9.08
CA LYS A 775 7.40 -21.87 -9.47
C LYS A 775 8.19 -21.34 -8.28
N VAL A 776 7.56 -20.54 -7.41
CA VAL A 776 8.19 -20.00 -6.19
C VAL A 776 8.76 -21.12 -5.32
N VAL A 777 7.99 -22.20 -5.13
CA VAL A 777 8.41 -23.33 -4.28
C VAL A 777 9.46 -24.21 -4.98
N SER A 778 9.27 -24.53 -6.26
CA SER A 778 10.16 -25.43 -7.01
C SER A 778 11.55 -24.83 -7.27
N GLU A 779 11.61 -23.54 -7.56
CA GLU A 779 12.86 -22.85 -7.93
C GLU A 779 13.68 -22.38 -6.72
N CYS A 780 13.13 -22.47 -5.52
CA CYS A 780 13.89 -22.17 -4.30
C CYS A 780 14.98 -23.21 -4.06
N GLY A 781 16.21 -22.79 -3.83
CA GLY A 781 17.37 -23.66 -3.62
C GLY A 781 17.43 -24.41 -2.28
N CYS A 782 16.46 -24.24 -1.38
CA CYS A 782 16.41 -24.95 -0.10
C CYS A 782 15.96 -26.42 -0.29
N SER A 783 16.39 -27.32 0.62
CA SER A 783 16.05 -28.75 0.56
C SER A 783 14.65 -29.05 1.13
N ASP A 784 14.33 -28.51 2.29
CA ASP A 784 13.19 -28.96 3.10
C ASP A 784 12.06 -27.91 3.24
N GLY A 785 12.30 -26.70 2.78
CA GLY A 785 11.44 -25.53 2.96
C GLY A 785 12.17 -24.38 3.67
N CYS A 786 11.73 -23.15 3.38
CA CYS A 786 12.23 -21.96 4.03
C CYS A 786 11.19 -20.84 3.98
N PRO A 787 11.35 -19.77 4.78
CA PRO A 787 10.42 -18.65 4.77
C PRO A 787 10.19 -18.03 3.39
N SER A 788 11.19 -18.12 2.47
CA SER A 788 11.10 -17.59 1.11
C SER A 788 10.32 -18.45 0.12
N CYS A 789 9.91 -19.67 0.48
CA CYS A 789 9.22 -20.55 -0.46
C CYS A 789 7.94 -21.20 0.07
N VAL A 790 7.84 -21.48 1.37
CA VAL A 790 6.65 -22.09 1.99
C VAL A 790 6.18 -21.29 3.21
N GLY A 791 6.74 -20.11 3.44
CA GLY A 791 6.40 -19.24 4.55
C GLY A 791 7.10 -19.58 5.86
N SER A 792 6.74 -18.83 6.90
CA SER A 792 7.30 -18.98 8.24
C SER A 792 6.78 -20.24 8.92
N ALA A 793 7.53 -20.72 9.93
CA ALA A 793 7.07 -21.78 10.80
C ALA A 793 5.74 -21.42 11.47
N VAL A 794 4.77 -22.34 11.36
CA VAL A 794 3.48 -22.16 12.03
C VAL A 794 3.65 -22.54 13.51
N PRO A 795 3.24 -21.70 14.46
CA PRO A 795 3.26 -22.07 15.86
C PRO A 795 2.38 -23.29 16.13
N ALA A 796 2.84 -24.14 17.04
CA ALA A 796 2.21 -25.40 17.38
C ALA A 796 0.71 -25.35 17.70
N PHE A 797 0.23 -24.23 18.23
CA PHE A 797 -1.17 -24.05 18.63
C PHE A 797 -2.06 -23.45 17.52
N ALA A 798 -1.48 -22.98 16.43
CA ALA A 798 -2.26 -22.53 15.25
C ALA A 798 -2.71 -23.71 14.38
N MET A 799 -2.29 -24.92 14.68
CA MET A 799 -2.64 -26.17 13.98
C MET A 799 -3.33 -27.09 14.97
N THR A 800 -4.66 -27.07 14.99
CA THR A 800 -5.46 -27.73 16.03
C THR A 800 -5.42 -29.26 16.02
N ASP A 801 -5.07 -29.94 14.90
CA ASP A 801 -5.17 -31.38 14.77
C ASP A 801 -3.88 -32.10 14.34
N LEU A 802 -2.74 -31.42 14.33
CA LEU A 802 -1.47 -32.02 13.93
C LEU A 802 -0.74 -32.67 15.12
N ASP A 803 -0.13 -33.82 14.86
CA ASP A 803 0.71 -34.54 15.80
C ASP A 803 1.76 -33.63 16.44
N SER A 804 1.96 -33.72 17.75
CA SER A 804 2.87 -32.88 18.52
C SER A 804 4.33 -32.85 17.98
N ALA A 805 4.73 -33.83 17.20
CA ALA A 805 6.04 -33.88 16.55
C ALA A 805 6.17 -32.92 15.33
N VAL A 806 5.06 -32.46 14.78
CA VAL A 806 4.98 -31.61 13.58
C VAL A 806 4.87 -30.13 13.95
N ARG A 807 4.49 -29.89 15.19
CA ARG A 807 4.25 -28.54 15.73
C ARG A 807 5.53 -27.69 15.74
N GLY A 808 5.47 -26.53 15.14
CA GLY A 808 6.57 -25.56 15.09
C GLY A 808 7.58 -25.77 13.96
N ARG A 809 7.30 -26.59 12.95
CA ARG A 809 8.14 -26.77 11.77
C ARG A 809 7.77 -25.77 10.66
N ILE A 810 8.76 -25.45 9.84
CA ILE A 810 8.50 -24.84 8.52
C ILE A 810 7.66 -25.81 7.72
N PRO A 811 6.61 -25.39 6.99
CA PRO A 811 5.79 -26.28 6.16
C PRO A 811 6.65 -27.11 5.20
N ASP A 812 6.21 -28.35 4.94
CA ASP A 812 6.96 -29.28 4.10
C ASP A 812 6.96 -28.84 2.64
N LYS A 813 8.12 -28.45 2.13
CA LYS A 813 8.34 -28.06 0.74
C LYS A 813 7.98 -29.19 -0.24
N ARG A 814 8.37 -30.42 0.07
CA ARG A 814 8.12 -31.57 -0.79
C ARG A 814 6.62 -31.83 -0.89
N GLY A 815 5.92 -31.80 0.25
CA GLY A 815 4.48 -31.95 0.29
C GLY A 815 3.76 -30.87 -0.51
N ALA A 816 4.17 -29.59 -0.33
CA ALA A 816 3.62 -28.48 -1.10
C ALA A 816 3.84 -28.64 -2.62
N LEU A 817 5.03 -29.10 -3.06
CA LEU A 817 5.33 -29.32 -4.47
C LEU A 817 4.52 -30.48 -5.07
N GLU A 818 4.44 -31.62 -4.36
CA GLU A 818 3.69 -32.77 -4.83
C GLU A 818 2.17 -32.47 -4.92
N LEU A 819 1.66 -31.69 -3.95
CA LEU A 819 0.26 -31.27 -3.97
C LEU A 819 -0.02 -30.26 -5.10
N LEU A 820 0.81 -29.22 -5.25
CA LEU A 820 0.70 -28.25 -6.35
C LEU A 820 0.85 -28.92 -7.73
N GLY A 821 1.81 -29.83 -7.87
CA GLY A 821 2.00 -30.60 -9.10
C GLY A 821 0.78 -31.44 -9.45
N GLY A 822 0.18 -32.12 -8.46
CA GLY A 822 -1.04 -32.89 -8.66
C GLY A 822 -2.28 -32.04 -8.95
N LEU A 823 -2.35 -30.81 -8.48
CA LEU A 823 -3.42 -29.87 -8.81
C LEU A 823 -3.28 -29.25 -10.21
N LEU A 824 -2.05 -29.07 -10.67
CA LEU A 824 -1.77 -28.46 -11.98
C LEU A 824 -1.74 -29.47 -13.13
N GLY A 825 -1.62 -30.76 -12.84
CA GLY A 825 -1.62 -31.87 -13.82
C GLY A 825 -0.24 -32.26 -14.23
#